data_34f1b4fe7caf50eea7422f28a0a09cc0
#
_entry.id   34f1b4fe7caf50eea7422f28a0a09cc0
#
_cell.length_a   1.000
_cell.length_b   1.000
_cell.length_c   1.000
_cell.angle_alpha   90.00
_cell.angle_beta   90.00
_cell.angle_gamma   90.00
#
_symmetry.space_group_name_H-M   'P 1'
#
loop_
_entity.id
_entity.type
_entity.pdbx_description
1 polymer ?
#
loop_
_entity_poly.entity_id
_entity_poly.type
_entity_poly.pdbx_seq_one_letter_code
_entity_poly.pdbx_strand_id
1 'polypeptide(L)'
;MKKIVLIDGNNLLFRSYYATAYSGSMMKNSHGLATNALYGFINMLNKIMQEENPEYVMVAFDKGKTFRHLKYEVYKGGRSETPNELIEQFPYARRLCDSMGIKYFEIDNYEADDIIGTFAKKVDEDKDLEALIVSSDKDLLQLITDKVKVKLLKMHDYIMMDKQTFYDTYGLIPPLMVDLKALMGDASDNIPGVKGIGEKTALSLLHTYGSLNGVYENIDNIKGKTKEKLLNDKEMAYLSYDIATIYKEVPINTDIDNIKYLGINDEYTNLLKELEFYSLLKKIENAKFESKTIDYVIVDDLSKVVKEERYAFYLEVLGYNYHDAKGLGVSLTTSENNYYIPIDLLKNTDFFKDGFMKETYDLKKCLVVFDKLNIKIDGHIDDLMIEAYLLNKNVKNDISYLANSYDYNIMFYDKEFGSEITIKDKDLDLVSKQAVLKSKFIHDFRYQFIDDLKKEDMFDLYNKMELPLCYVLTKMEENGIKVSIDYLNEMGEVLKNKIASLEEEIYNLSNIRFNISSPKQLGEVLFKQMQIPYPKKIKDDNYSTSKDILDKLVDKYPIIDKILLYRTYTKLYSNYIVSLKEDIKSDKKVHTIFNQTLTRTGRLSSERPNLQNIPIRLEEGRLIRKAFIPSEGNIIVSSDYSQIELRVFAHMSNEKNLIEAFINDYDIHTKTASDIFHVPIQEVTKEMRRKAKAVNFGILYGISGFGLSEDLGIDLLEAKEFIDKYLEVFPGIKEYKDNLIKEAYQNGYVKTLFNRKRIIDELNNKNYLIRSSGERMALNTPIQGTAADILKMAMIKMQEEIDKHNFNAKMVIQVHDELVFDVPKNEVEEFIPILKDVMENIYELKVPLKVDIEYGNTWYEAK
;
A
#
# COMPACT_ATOMS: atom_id res chain seq x y z
N MET A 1 -13.61 -20.98 37.10
CA MET A 1 -13.73 -19.50 37.23
C MET A 1 -14.17 -18.93 35.90
N LYS A 2 -15.09 -17.98 35.94
CA LYS A 2 -15.51 -17.24 34.70
C LYS A 2 -14.42 -16.26 34.35
N LYS A 3 -14.05 -16.21 33.08
CA LYS A 3 -12.97 -15.35 32.59
C LYS A 3 -13.51 -14.02 32.10
N ILE A 4 -12.96 -12.94 32.63
CA ILE A 4 -13.26 -11.56 32.21
C ILE A 4 -12.06 -11.01 31.47
N VAL A 5 -12.29 -10.37 30.29
CA VAL A 5 -11.24 -9.64 29.57
C VAL A 5 -11.48 -8.13 29.72
N LEU A 6 -10.50 -7.42 30.26
CA LEU A 6 -10.51 -5.98 30.53
C LEU A 6 -9.53 -5.32 29.56
N ILE A 7 -10.03 -4.45 28.67
CA ILE A 7 -9.24 -3.90 27.57
C ILE A 7 -9.09 -2.39 27.76
N ASP A 8 -7.86 -1.90 27.66
CA ASP A 8 -7.55 -0.48 27.57
C ASP A 8 -7.76 -0.01 26.12
N GLY A 9 -8.89 0.64 25.89
CA GLY A 9 -9.34 1.08 24.57
C GLY A 9 -8.50 2.21 23.99
N ASN A 10 -8.10 3.17 24.81
CA ASN A 10 -7.24 4.26 24.37
C ASN A 10 -5.88 3.72 23.92
N ASN A 11 -5.27 2.87 24.72
CA ASN A 11 -3.97 2.27 24.41
C ASN A 11 -4.02 1.50 23.09
N LEU A 12 -5.05 0.67 22.88
CA LEU A 12 -5.23 -0.07 21.63
C LEU A 12 -5.41 0.87 20.44
N LEU A 13 -6.19 1.92 20.58
CA LEU A 13 -6.48 2.85 19.50
C LEU A 13 -5.25 3.69 19.11
N PHE A 14 -4.54 4.25 20.11
CA PHE A 14 -3.28 4.95 19.90
C PHE A 14 -2.23 4.04 19.24
N ARG A 15 -2.08 2.82 19.73
CA ARG A 15 -1.17 1.83 19.18
C ARG A 15 -1.50 1.53 17.72
N SER A 16 -2.77 1.33 17.39
CA SER A 16 -3.24 1.07 16.02
C SER A 16 -2.97 2.26 15.10
N TYR A 17 -3.18 3.47 15.59
CA TYR A 17 -2.87 4.69 14.84
C TYR A 17 -1.38 4.78 14.50
N TYR A 18 -0.52 4.72 15.50
CA TYR A 18 0.93 4.89 15.29
C TYR A 18 1.59 3.72 14.55
N ALA A 19 1.00 2.53 14.56
CA ALA A 19 1.49 1.40 13.75
C ALA A 19 1.41 1.67 12.25
N THR A 20 0.47 2.53 11.81
CA THR A 20 0.17 2.78 10.39
C THR A 20 0.36 4.24 9.97
N ALA A 21 0.41 5.18 10.91
CA ALA A 21 0.53 6.62 10.63
C ALA A 21 1.81 7.00 9.86
N TYR A 22 2.82 6.17 9.88
CA TYR A 22 4.12 6.43 9.24
C TYR A 22 4.40 5.57 8.00
N SER A 23 3.43 4.79 7.53
CA SER A 23 3.60 3.83 6.42
C SER A 23 3.30 4.40 5.02
N GLY A 24 3.42 5.69 4.81
CA GLY A 24 3.34 6.34 3.50
C GLY A 24 2.00 6.99 3.20
N SER A 25 0.88 6.30 3.13
CA SER A 25 -0.46 6.90 3.01
C SER A 25 -1.34 6.47 4.16
N MET A 26 -1.99 7.43 4.83
CA MET A 26 -2.96 7.15 5.88
C MET A 26 -4.23 6.58 5.25
N MET A 27 -4.74 5.46 5.81
CA MET A 27 -5.99 4.88 5.37
C MET A 27 -7.14 5.84 5.69
N LYS A 28 -7.93 6.18 4.67
CA LYS A 28 -9.14 7.00 4.78
C LYS A 28 -10.27 6.36 3.99
N ASN A 29 -11.51 6.61 4.38
CA ASN A 29 -12.66 6.29 3.55
C ASN A 29 -12.86 7.37 2.45
N SER A 30 -13.80 7.13 1.54
CA SER A 30 -14.11 8.05 0.41
C SER A 30 -14.61 9.43 0.86
N HIS A 31 -15.05 9.56 2.12
CA HIS A 31 -15.49 10.82 2.73
C HIS A 31 -14.35 11.57 3.42
N GLY A 32 -13.11 11.08 3.34
CA GLY A 32 -11.94 11.72 3.91
C GLY A 32 -11.68 11.42 5.40
N LEU A 33 -12.55 10.67 6.07
CA LEU A 33 -12.34 10.25 7.45
C LEU A 33 -11.14 9.31 7.55
N ALA A 34 -10.20 9.62 8.44
CA ALA A 34 -9.11 8.72 8.75
C ALA A 34 -9.63 7.46 9.45
N THR A 35 -9.26 6.28 8.96
CA THR A 35 -9.81 4.99 9.43
C THR A 35 -8.74 3.99 9.87
N ASN A 36 -7.48 4.38 9.78
CA ASN A 36 -6.34 3.53 10.08
C ASN A 36 -6.31 2.99 11.52
N ALA A 37 -6.62 3.84 12.51
CA ALA A 37 -6.67 3.41 13.91
C ALA A 37 -7.83 2.44 14.16
N LEU A 38 -8.99 2.71 13.57
CA LEU A 38 -10.17 1.83 13.68
C LEU A 38 -9.93 0.47 13.06
N TYR A 39 -9.30 0.42 11.89
CA TYR A 39 -8.93 -0.84 11.24
C TYR A 39 -8.00 -1.70 12.10
N GLY A 40 -6.98 -1.08 12.67
CA GLY A 40 -6.07 -1.75 13.60
C GLY A 40 -6.77 -2.18 14.90
N PHE A 41 -7.61 -1.32 15.46
CA PHE A 41 -8.39 -1.57 16.66
C PHE A 41 -9.32 -2.78 16.51
N ILE A 42 -10.10 -2.85 15.41
CA ILE A 42 -10.96 -4.00 15.12
C ILE A 42 -10.14 -5.29 14.98
N ASN A 43 -9.02 -5.25 14.26
CA ASN A 43 -8.17 -6.44 14.10
C ASN A 43 -7.61 -6.91 15.44
N MET A 44 -7.24 -6.00 16.33
CA MET A 44 -6.75 -6.34 17.68
C MET A 44 -7.88 -6.90 18.56
N LEU A 45 -9.08 -6.28 18.54
CA LEU A 45 -10.24 -6.81 19.25
C LEU A 45 -10.60 -8.22 18.75
N ASN A 46 -10.72 -8.41 17.44
CA ASN A 46 -11.01 -9.72 16.85
C ASN A 46 -9.98 -10.78 17.26
N LYS A 47 -8.69 -10.42 17.27
CA LYS A 47 -7.61 -11.31 17.73
C LYS A 47 -7.77 -11.67 19.21
N ILE A 48 -8.03 -10.69 20.07
CA ILE A 48 -8.27 -10.92 21.51
C ILE A 48 -9.47 -11.84 21.72
N MET A 49 -10.59 -11.54 21.04
CA MET A 49 -11.81 -12.36 21.14
C MET A 49 -11.57 -13.79 20.67
N GLN A 50 -10.82 -13.98 19.60
CA GLN A 50 -10.49 -15.32 19.07
C GLN A 50 -9.53 -16.10 19.97
N GLU A 51 -8.47 -15.44 20.49
CA GLU A 51 -7.46 -16.11 21.34
C GLU A 51 -8.00 -16.43 22.73
N GLU A 52 -8.77 -15.51 23.32
CA GLU A 52 -9.17 -15.59 24.73
C GLU A 52 -10.58 -16.18 24.90
N ASN A 53 -11.41 -16.14 23.85
CA ASN A 53 -12.81 -16.62 23.83
C ASN A 53 -13.59 -16.25 25.11
N PRO A 54 -13.63 -14.94 25.50
CA PRO A 54 -14.17 -14.53 26.78
C PRO A 54 -15.70 -14.61 26.81
N GLU A 55 -16.28 -15.04 27.95
CA GLU A 55 -17.72 -14.89 28.19
C GLU A 55 -18.09 -13.45 28.57
N TYR A 56 -17.14 -12.76 29.21
CA TYR A 56 -17.29 -11.38 29.70
C TYR A 56 -16.14 -10.52 29.20
N VAL A 57 -16.47 -9.38 28.61
CA VAL A 57 -15.46 -8.47 28.03
C VAL A 57 -15.91 -7.02 28.15
N MET A 58 -14.98 -6.15 28.49
CA MET A 58 -15.22 -4.71 28.41
C MET A 58 -14.01 -3.92 27.90
N VAL A 59 -14.28 -2.76 27.36
CA VAL A 59 -13.28 -1.79 26.93
C VAL A 59 -13.43 -0.52 27.77
N ALA A 60 -12.33 -0.03 28.35
CA ALA A 60 -12.30 1.23 29.07
C ALA A 60 -11.69 2.33 28.19
N PHE A 61 -12.28 3.52 28.22
CA PHE A 61 -11.77 4.72 27.54
C PHE A 61 -11.58 5.87 28.50
N ASP A 62 -10.57 6.70 28.23
CA ASP A 62 -10.37 7.96 28.94
C ASP A 62 -11.40 9.00 28.49
N LYS A 63 -11.83 9.86 29.41
CA LYS A 63 -12.75 10.95 29.12
C LYS A 63 -12.29 12.26 29.77
N GLY A 64 -11.58 13.06 28.98
CA GLY A 64 -11.18 14.40 29.39
C GLY A 64 -10.12 14.46 30.50
N LYS A 65 -10.14 15.55 31.28
CA LYS A 65 -9.24 15.76 32.43
C LYS A 65 -9.71 14.97 33.64
N THR A 66 -8.75 14.45 34.43
CA THR A 66 -9.01 13.60 35.56
C THR A 66 -8.61 14.26 36.87
N PHE A 67 -8.96 13.67 38.01
CA PHE A 67 -8.57 14.16 39.33
C PHE A 67 -7.04 14.29 39.50
N ARG A 68 -6.24 13.54 38.71
CA ARG A 68 -4.77 13.65 38.73
C ARG A 68 -4.29 15.00 38.19
N HIS A 69 -4.97 15.56 37.23
CA HIS A 69 -4.68 16.91 36.71
C HIS A 69 -5.02 18.01 37.73
N LEU A 70 -6.01 17.75 38.59
CA LEU A 70 -6.33 18.69 39.70
C LEU A 70 -5.26 18.65 40.80
N LYS A 71 -4.65 17.47 41.05
CA LYS A 71 -3.59 17.29 42.03
C LYS A 71 -2.22 17.76 41.55
N TYR A 72 -1.97 17.60 40.24
CA TYR A 72 -0.72 17.97 39.61
C TYR A 72 -0.98 18.49 38.18
N GLU A 73 -0.99 19.81 38.03
CA GLU A 73 -1.43 20.51 36.83
C GLU A 73 -0.64 20.10 35.57
N VAL A 74 0.62 19.75 35.71
CA VAL A 74 1.49 19.34 34.60
C VAL A 74 1.49 17.81 34.39
N TYR A 75 0.58 17.07 35.03
CA TYR A 75 0.40 15.64 34.77
C TYR A 75 0.08 15.39 33.28
N LYS A 76 0.80 14.46 32.64
CA LYS A 76 0.75 14.19 31.20
C LYS A 76 1.03 15.41 30.29
N GLY A 77 1.54 16.53 30.86
CA GLY A 77 1.79 17.79 30.13
C GLY A 77 2.93 17.72 29.11
N GLY A 78 3.76 16.67 29.15
CA GLY A 78 4.82 16.39 28.17
C GLY A 78 4.36 15.60 26.95
N ARG A 79 3.11 15.12 26.92
CA ARG A 79 2.58 14.37 25.79
C ARG A 79 2.25 15.33 24.64
N SER A 80 2.60 14.96 23.42
CA SER A 80 2.17 15.68 22.22
C SER A 80 0.65 15.67 22.11
N GLU A 81 0.08 16.73 21.54
CA GLU A 81 -1.36 16.79 21.27
C GLU A 81 -1.81 15.59 20.44
N THR A 82 -2.98 15.03 20.75
CA THR A 82 -3.58 13.96 19.97
C THR A 82 -3.87 14.46 18.56
N PRO A 83 -3.42 13.76 17.50
CA PRO A 83 -3.71 14.15 16.13
C PRO A 83 -5.22 14.25 15.87
N ASN A 84 -5.66 15.24 15.10
CA ASN A 84 -7.07 15.43 14.79
C ASN A 84 -7.65 14.19 14.09
N GLU A 85 -6.87 13.60 13.20
CA GLU A 85 -7.22 12.37 12.49
C GLU A 85 -7.48 11.18 13.42
N LEU A 86 -6.88 11.17 14.60
CA LEU A 86 -7.17 10.17 15.62
C LEU A 86 -8.39 10.58 16.46
N ILE A 87 -8.53 11.88 16.78
CA ILE A 87 -9.69 12.41 17.55
C ILE A 87 -11.00 12.06 16.84
N GLU A 88 -11.05 12.22 15.51
CA GLU A 88 -12.23 11.90 14.71
C GLU A 88 -12.60 10.41 14.75
N GLN A 89 -11.67 9.52 15.06
CA GLN A 89 -11.90 8.09 15.13
C GLN A 89 -12.44 7.60 16.49
N PHE A 90 -12.29 8.37 17.56
CA PHE A 90 -12.78 7.97 18.88
C PHE A 90 -14.29 7.68 18.96
N PRO A 91 -15.18 8.49 18.38
CA PRO A 91 -16.62 8.18 18.38
C PRO A 91 -16.94 6.86 17.69
N TYR A 92 -16.27 6.60 16.58
CA TYR A 92 -16.41 5.33 15.83
C TYR A 92 -15.89 4.12 16.60
N ALA A 93 -14.84 4.27 17.41
CA ALA A 93 -14.36 3.18 18.26
C ALA A 93 -15.41 2.74 19.29
N ARG A 94 -16.20 3.67 19.83
CA ARG A 94 -17.33 3.38 20.71
C ARG A 94 -18.44 2.64 19.95
N ARG A 95 -18.85 3.17 18.80
CA ARG A 95 -19.85 2.50 17.94
C ARG A 95 -19.40 1.09 17.55
N LEU A 96 -18.11 0.89 17.31
CA LEU A 96 -17.55 -0.43 17.01
C LEU A 96 -17.69 -1.37 18.22
N CYS A 97 -17.35 -0.92 19.44
CA CYS A 97 -17.57 -1.73 20.64
C CYS A 97 -19.04 -2.16 20.77
N ASP A 98 -19.98 -1.21 20.66
CA ASP A 98 -21.42 -1.50 20.74
C ASP A 98 -21.85 -2.48 19.64
N SER A 99 -21.41 -2.29 18.40
CA SER A 99 -21.76 -3.12 17.26
C SER A 99 -21.13 -4.52 17.32
N MET A 100 -20.00 -4.65 17.99
CA MET A 100 -19.36 -5.94 18.29
C MET A 100 -19.97 -6.63 19.52
N GLY A 101 -20.94 -6.02 20.20
CA GLY A 101 -21.53 -6.57 21.40
C GLY A 101 -20.60 -6.54 22.61
N ILE A 102 -19.63 -5.62 22.60
CA ILE A 102 -18.64 -5.40 23.68
C ILE A 102 -19.02 -4.14 24.45
N LYS A 103 -19.28 -4.26 25.73
CA LYS A 103 -19.56 -3.11 26.58
C LYS A 103 -18.33 -2.24 26.74
N TYR A 104 -18.48 -0.93 26.58
CA TYR A 104 -17.43 0.02 26.94
C TYR A 104 -17.86 0.92 28.12
N PHE A 105 -16.84 1.44 28.82
CA PHE A 105 -16.99 2.39 29.91
C PHE A 105 -16.09 3.61 29.69
N GLU A 106 -16.62 4.76 29.96
CA GLU A 106 -15.90 6.03 30.12
C GLU A 106 -16.63 6.91 31.14
N ILE A 107 -15.89 7.60 31.99
CA ILE A 107 -16.47 8.41 33.04
C ILE A 107 -15.62 9.66 33.30
N ASP A 108 -16.25 10.80 33.58
CA ASP A 108 -15.55 12.04 33.88
C ASP A 108 -14.74 11.91 35.18
N ASN A 109 -13.60 12.55 35.24
CA ASN A 109 -12.65 12.60 36.35
C ASN A 109 -11.80 11.33 36.58
N TYR A 110 -12.03 10.23 35.88
CA TYR A 110 -11.26 8.98 36.04
C TYR A 110 -10.65 8.57 34.71
N GLU A 111 -9.56 7.81 34.79
CA GLU A 111 -8.88 7.25 33.62
C GLU A 111 -9.38 5.83 33.33
N ALA A 112 -9.10 5.33 32.14
CA ALA A 112 -9.38 3.95 31.73
C ALA A 112 -8.78 2.95 32.73
N ASP A 113 -7.59 3.24 33.25
CA ASP A 113 -6.88 2.42 34.23
C ASP A 113 -7.64 2.29 35.54
N ASP A 114 -8.32 3.37 35.99
CA ASP A 114 -9.13 3.37 37.22
C ASP A 114 -10.37 2.50 37.04
N ILE A 115 -11.00 2.55 35.86
CA ILE A 115 -12.13 1.69 35.50
C ILE A 115 -11.68 0.22 35.50
N ILE A 116 -10.57 -0.09 34.87
CA ILE A 116 -9.98 -1.44 34.84
C ILE A 116 -9.62 -1.89 36.26
N GLY A 117 -9.03 -1.02 37.07
CA GLY A 117 -8.67 -1.29 38.47
C GLY A 117 -9.88 -1.60 39.33
N THR A 118 -11.01 -0.93 39.08
CA THR A 118 -12.27 -1.16 39.80
C THR A 118 -12.84 -2.55 39.47
N PHE A 119 -12.82 -2.98 38.21
CA PHE A 119 -13.21 -4.34 37.85
C PHE A 119 -12.22 -5.40 38.34
N ALA A 120 -10.91 -5.11 38.34
CA ALA A 120 -9.89 -6.01 38.88
C ALA A 120 -10.10 -6.23 40.39
N LYS A 121 -10.44 -5.19 41.15
CA LYS A 121 -10.82 -5.31 42.57
C LYS A 121 -12.03 -6.22 42.73
N LYS A 122 -13.08 -6.05 41.91
CA LYS A 122 -14.27 -6.89 41.96
C LYS A 122 -13.96 -8.38 41.70
N VAL A 123 -13.05 -8.66 40.78
CA VAL A 123 -12.57 -10.04 40.49
C VAL A 123 -11.86 -10.64 41.69
N ASP A 124 -11.04 -9.88 42.39
CA ASP A 124 -10.35 -10.37 43.57
C ASP A 124 -11.32 -10.72 44.74
N GLU A 125 -12.40 -9.96 44.86
CA GLU A 125 -13.43 -10.19 45.89
C GLU A 125 -14.35 -11.39 45.60
N ASP A 126 -14.45 -11.82 44.33
CA ASP A 126 -15.33 -12.90 43.87
C ASP A 126 -14.54 -14.19 43.61
N LYS A 127 -14.94 -15.31 44.26
CA LYS A 127 -14.23 -16.59 44.19
C LYS A 127 -14.35 -17.28 42.82
N ASP A 128 -15.35 -16.94 42.04
CA ASP A 128 -15.65 -17.61 40.77
C ASP A 128 -15.13 -16.86 39.54
N LEU A 129 -14.44 -15.72 39.76
CA LEU A 129 -13.96 -14.86 38.70
C LEU A 129 -12.42 -14.89 38.56
N GLU A 130 -11.93 -14.74 37.36
CA GLU A 130 -10.55 -14.40 36.98
C GLU A 130 -10.54 -13.34 35.88
N ALA A 131 -9.52 -12.49 35.81
CA ALA A 131 -9.41 -11.45 34.82
C ALA A 131 -8.09 -11.48 34.05
N LEU A 132 -8.19 -11.13 32.78
CA LEU A 132 -7.07 -10.81 31.91
C LEU A 132 -7.17 -9.35 31.46
N ILE A 133 -6.21 -8.53 31.88
CA ILE A 133 -6.08 -7.15 31.42
C ILE A 133 -5.24 -7.14 30.14
N VAL A 134 -5.67 -6.40 29.12
CA VAL A 134 -4.96 -6.25 27.83
C VAL A 134 -4.59 -4.80 27.62
N SER A 135 -3.31 -4.48 27.71
CA SER A 135 -2.76 -3.12 27.48
C SER A 135 -1.25 -3.22 27.23
N SER A 136 -0.64 -2.15 26.70
CA SER A 136 0.82 -1.97 26.71
C SER A 136 1.31 -1.12 27.88
N ASP A 137 0.41 -0.63 28.72
CA ASP A 137 0.74 0.21 29.86
C ASP A 137 1.24 -0.63 31.04
N LYS A 138 2.40 -0.27 31.56
CA LYS A 138 3.01 -0.93 32.69
C LYS A 138 2.36 -0.55 34.04
N ASP A 139 1.58 0.52 34.08
CA ASP A 139 0.92 0.97 35.29
C ASP A 139 -0.11 -0.06 35.79
N LEU A 140 -0.74 -0.75 34.82
CA LEU A 140 -1.68 -1.82 35.10
C LEU A 140 -1.04 -3.05 35.76
N LEU A 141 0.30 -3.17 35.76
CA LEU A 141 1.00 -4.27 36.43
C LEU A 141 0.80 -4.26 37.97
N GLN A 142 0.49 -3.09 38.56
CA GLN A 142 0.15 -3.00 40.00
C GLN A 142 -1.15 -3.76 40.36
N LEU A 143 -1.97 -4.10 39.33
CA LEU A 143 -3.25 -4.81 39.54
C LEU A 143 -3.11 -6.34 39.52
N ILE A 144 -1.93 -6.88 39.24
CA ILE A 144 -1.70 -8.32 39.19
C ILE A 144 -1.92 -8.97 40.56
N THR A 145 -2.75 -10.02 40.56
CA THR A 145 -3.05 -10.83 41.76
C THR A 145 -2.99 -12.31 41.39
N ASP A 146 -3.49 -13.20 42.22
CA ASP A 146 -3.63 -14.62 41.86
C ASP A 146 -4.71 -14.87 40.80
N LYS A 147 -5.66 -13.93 40.66
CA LYS A 147 -6.80 -14.02 39.79
C LYS A 147 -6.71 -13.04 38.61
N VAL A 148 -5.86 -12.02 38.71
CA VAL A 148 -5.71 -10.97 37.71
C VAL A 148 -4.35 -11.07 37.07
N LYS A 149 -4.31 -11.26 35.75
CA LYS A 149 -3.10 -11.27 34.89
C LYS A 149 -3.13 -10.13 33.92
N VAL A 150 -1.97 -9.71 33.43
CA VAL A 150 -1.84 -8.68 32.40
C VAL A 150 -1.17 -9.25 31.15
N LYS A 151 -1.86 -9.19 30.02
CA LYS A 151 -1.31 -9.44 28.70
C LYS A 151 -0.68 -8.14 28.21
N LEU A 152 0.61 -7.96 28.51
CA LEU A 152 1.36 -6.75 28.21
C LEU A 152 1.78 -6.76 26.74
N LEU A 153 1.14 -5.92 25.94
CA LEU A 153 1.35 -5.85 24.50
C LEU A 153 2.70 -5.23 24.15
N LYS A 154 3.46 -5.87 23.26
CA LYS A 154 4.69 -5.39 22.63
C LYS A 154 4.51 -5.17 21.13
N MET A 155 5.49 -4.61 20.45
CA MET A 155 5.37 -4.21 19.04
C MET A 155 4.83 -5.32 18.11
N HIS A 156 5.30 -6.56 18.28
CA HIS A 156 4.89 -7.71 17.45
C HIS A 156 4.41 -8.91 18.26
N ASP A 157 4.43 -8.83 19.59
CA ASP A 157 4.17 -9.93 20.49
C ASP A 157 3.55 -9.41 21.79
N TYR A 158 3.41 -10.28 22.78
CA TYR A 158 2.99 -9.91 24.14
C TYR A 158 3.76 -10.72 25.18
N ILE A 159 3.77 -10.22 26.42
CA ILE A 159 4.22 -10.96 27.59
C ILE A 159 3.03 -11.18 28.51
N MET A 160 2.82 -12.43 28.91
CA MET A 160 1.86 -12.73 29.96
C MET A 160 2.50 -12.45 31.30
N MET A 161 2.02 -11.42 31.98
CA MET A 161 2.50 -10.97 33.28
C MET A 161 1.57 -11.51 34.39
N ASP A 162 2.05 -12.47 35.17
CA ASP A 162 1.46 -12.92 36.41
C ASP A 162 2.40 -12.57 37.59
N LYS A 163 2.05 -12.95 38.80
CA LYS A 163 2.86 -12.66 39.98
C LYS A 163 4.28 -13.18 39.85
N GLN A 164 4.46 -14.40 39.34
CA GLN A 164 5.78 -15.02 39.21
C GLN A 164 6.63 -14.29 38.14
N THR A 165 6.07 -14.08 36.96
CA THR A 165 6.75 -13.38 35.88
C THR A 165 7.09 -11.94 36.26
N PHE A 166 6.20 -11.28 37.02
CA PHE A 166 6.47 -9.96 37.56
C PHE A 166 7.65 -9.97 38.56
N TYR A 167 7.64 -10.97 39.50
CA TYR A 167 8.74 -11.13 40.46
C TYR A 167 10.06 -11.44 39.77
N ASP A 168 10.06 -12.32 38.80
CA ASP A 168 11.27 -12.66 38.01
C ASP A 168 11.82 -11.45 37.25
N THR A 169 10.93 -10.51 36.87
CA THR A 169 11.32 -9.31 36.11
C THR A 169 11.85 -8.18 36.98
N TYR A 170 11.20 -7.93 38.12
CA TYR A 170 11.47 -6.77 38.98
C TYR A 170 12.03 -7.12 40.38
N GLY A 171 11.96 -8.37 40.76
CA GLY A 171 12.29 -8.80 42.15
C GLY A 171 11.34 -8.24 43.21
N LEU A 172 10.18 -7.76 42.82
CA LEU A 172 9.18 -7.11 43.66
C LEU A 172 7.84 -7.84 43.56
N ILE A 173 6.94 -7.57 44.51
CA ILE A 173 5.53 -7.95 44.39
C ILE A 173 4.77 -6.88 43.57
N PRO A 174 3.71 -7.21 42.80
CA PRO A 174 3.03 -6.30 41.91
C PRO A 174 2.59 -4.95 42.50
N PRO A 175 2.01 -4.85 43.69
CA PRO A 175 1.63 -3.57 44.31
C PRO A 175 2.79 -2.58 44.45
N LEU A 176 4.04 -3.06 44.59
CA LEU A 176 5.23 -2.20 44.70
C LEU A 176 5.64 -1.52 43.39
N MET A 177 4.93 -1.76 42.29
CA MET A 177 5.11 -0.99 41.06
C MET A 177 4.83 0.50 41.29
N VAL A 178 3.87 0.83 42.14
CA VAL A 178 3.56 2.23 42.54
C VAL A 178 4.75 2.83 43.29
N ASP A 179 5.32 2.10 44.25
CA ASP A 179 6.49 2.54 45.03
C ASP A 179 7.71 2.75 44.12
N LEU A 180 7.89 1.87 43.14
CA LEU A 180 8.94 1.99 42.15
C LEU A 180 8.81 3.28 41.35
N LYS A 181 7.60 3.58 40.86
CA LYS A 181 7.32 4.81 40.12
C LYS A 181 7.41 6.06 41.02
N ALA A 182 7.01 5.95 42.26
CA ALA A 182 7.14 7.03 43.23
C ALA A 182 8.59 7.48 43.42
N LEU A 183 9.53 6.51 43.40
CA LEU A 183 10.96 6.79 43.53
C LEU A 183 11.61 7.23 42.23
N MET A 184 11.39 6.52 41.14
CA MET A 184 12.09 6.79 39.86
C MET A 184 11.43 7.84 38.97
N GLY A 185 10.14 8.15 39.21
CA GLY A 185 9.32 8.96 38.34
C GLY A 185 8.87 8.20 37.06
N ASP A 186 8.08 8.88 36.25
CA ASP A 186 7.69 8.43 34.91
C ASP A 186 7.69 9.59 33.93
N ALA A 187 8.62 9.59 32.99
CA ALA A 187 8.74 10.67 32.00
C ALA A 187 7.56 10.68 30.99
N SER A 188 6.89 9.55 30.75
CA SER A 188 5.77 9.46 29.82
C SER A 188 4.53 10.18 30.35
N ASP A 189 4.32 10.16 31.68
CA ASP A 189 3.19 10.77 32.37
C ASP A 189 3.56 12.04 33.13
N ASN A 190 4.82 12.46 32.98
CA ASN A 190 5.38 13.60 33.68
C ASN A 190 5.28 13.46 35.21
N ILE A 191 5.41 12.23 35.71
CA ILE A 191 5.46 11.93 37.15
C ILE A 191 6.89 12.23 37.64
N PRO A 192 7.08 13.14 38.61
CA PRO A 192 8.39 13.69 38.93
C PRO A 192 9.34 12.68 39.57
N GLY A 193 8.86 11.83 40.46
CA GLY A 193 9.69 10.94 41.28
C GLY A 193 10.68 11.71 42.17
N VAL A 194 11.76 11.06 42.54
CA VAL A 194 12.92 11.65 43.26
C VAL A 194 14.00 11.98 42.22
N LYS A 195 14.34 13.25 42.07
CA LYS A 195 15.29 13.73 41.05
C LYS A 195 16.66 13.04 41.15
N GLY A 196 17.02 12.33 40.08
CA GLY A 196 18.28 11.61 39.94
C GLY A 196 18.31 10.25 40.63
N ILE A 197 17.15 9.68 40.99
CA ILE A 197 16.96 8.27 41.31
C ILE A 197 16.36 7.61 40.06
N GLY A 198 17.11 6.70 39.45
CA GLY A 198 16.62 5.88 38.33
C GLY A 198 16.23 4.50 38.78
N GLU A 199 15.68 3.68 37.88
CA GLU A 199 15.12 2.36 38.11
C GLU A 199 16.02 1.44 38.97
N LYS A 200 17.32 1.33 38.63
CA LYS A 200 18.25 0.49 39.37
C LYS A 200 18.38 0.88 40.85
N THR A 201 18.43 2.16 41.13
CA THR A 201 18.56 2.67 42.51
C THR A 201 17.24 2.51 43.25
N ALA A 202 16.10 2.76 42.59
CA ALA A 202 14.77 2.58 43.17
C ALA A 202 14.51 1.09 43.51
N LEU A 203 14.83 0.17 42.60
CA LEU A 203 14.73 -1.27 42.85
C LEU A 203 15.61 -1.69 44.05
N SER A 204 16.87 -1.24 44.13
CA SER A 204 17.75 -1.54 45.21
C SER A 204 17.21 -1.06 46.57
N LEU A 205 16.60 0.13 46.59
CA LEU A 205 15.98 0.67 47.77
C LEU A 205 14.76 -0.15 48.22
N LEU A 206 13.89 -0.52 47.28
CA LEU A 206 12.70 -1.32 47.55
C LEU A 206 13.03 -2.75 47.97
N HIS A 207 14.05 -3.36 47.37
CA HIS A 207 14.55 -4.68 47.81
C HIS A 207 15.07 -4.65 49.25
N THR A 208 15.68 -3.52 49.64
CA THR A 208 16.29 -3.40 50.97
C THR A 208 15.26 -3.01 52.05
N TYR A 209 14.36 -2.09 51.72
CA TYR A 209 13.46 -1.46 52.71
C TYR A 209 11.97 -1.79 52.48
N GLY A 210 11.63 -2.53 51.44
CA GLY A 210 10.31 -3.13 51.23
C GLY A 210 9.26 -2.22 50.60
N SER A 211 9.27 -0.91 50.88
CA SER A 211 8.27 0.06 50.36
C SER A 211 8.82 1.47 50.38
N LEU A 212 8.12 2.42 49.74
CA LEU A 212 8.40 3.86 49.85
C LEU A 212 8.44 4.32 51.31
N ASN A 213 7.46 3.92 52.11
CA ASN A 213 7.45 4.22 53.52
C ASN A 213 8.65 3.63 54.25
N GLY A 214 8.98 2.35 54.00
CA GLY A 214 10.15 1.71 54.56
C GLY A 214 11.46 2.41 54.19
N VAL A 215 11.60 2.94 52.99
CA VAL A 215 12.75 3.77 52.56
C VAL A 215 12.85 5.04 53.43
N TYR A 216 11.76 5.75 53.66
CA TYR A 216 11.76 6.99 54.47
C TYR A 216 11.85 6.76 55.97
N GLU A 217 11.31 5.65 56.49
CA GLU A 217 11.46 5.22 57.88
C GLU A 217 12.92 4.85 58.22
N ASN A 218 13.64 4.35 57.22
CA ASN A 218 15.04 3.95 57.36
C ASN A 218 16.01 4.95 56.72
N ILE A 219 15.60 6.19 56.51
CA ILE A 219 16.39 7.21 55.80
C ILE A 219 17.76 7.44 56.40
N ASP A 220 17.90 7.27 57.74
CA ASP A 220 19.16 7.43 58.44
C ASP A 220 20.18 6.33 58.15
N ASN A 221 19.73 5.19 57.69
CA ASN A 221 20.57 4.08 57.27
C ASN A 221 21.10 4.24 55.83
N ILE A 222 20.51 5.15 55.06
CA ILE A 222 20.91 5.46 53.68
C ILE A 222 22.02 6.51 53.70
N LYS A 223 23.13 6.27 52.97
CA LYS A 223 24.32 7.14 53.02
C LYS A 223 24.50 7.92 51.69
N GLY A 224 25.21 9.04 51.81
CA GLY A 224 25.70 9.82 50.66
C GLY A 224 24.59 10.53 49.89
N LYS A 225 24.85 10.79 48.60
CA LYS A 225 23.97 11.58 47.69
C LYS A 225 22.55 11.01 47.56
N THR A 226 22.36 9.72 47.77
CA THR A 226 21.02 9.11 47.67
C THR A 226 20.13 9.58 48.83
N LYS A 227 20.67 9.67 50.04
CA LYS A 227 19.95 10.20 51.21
C LYS A 227 19.52 11.66 50.96
N GLU A 228 20.46 12.49 50.50
CA GLU A 228 20.20 13.91 50.24
C GLU A 228 19.07 14.08 49.21
N LYS A 229 19.10 13.30 48.11
CA LYS A 229 18.05 13.34 47.06
C LYS A 229 16.68 12.96 47.64
N LEU A 230 16.62 11.86 48.39
CA LEU A 230 15.37 11.37 49.02
C LEU A 230 14.80 12.40 49.99
N LEU A 231 15.64 13.08 50.79
CA LEU A 231 15.18 14.12 51.71
C LEU A 231 14.70 15.36 50.99
N ASN A 232 15.40 15.80 49.93
CA ASN A 232 15.04 16.99 49.18
C ASN A 232 13.72 16.85 48.42
N ASP A 233 13.43 15.67 47.85
CA ASP A 233 12.27 15.42 47.04
C ASP A 233 11.21 14.51 47.69
N LYS A 234 11.18 14.46 49.04
CA LYS A 234 10.25 13.62 49.80
C LYS A 234 8.78 13.90 49.42
N GLU A 235 8.39 15.14 49.33
CA GLU A 235 7.02 15.51 48.96
C GLU A 235 6.69 15.12 47.53
N MET A 236 7.65 15.24 46.59
CA MET A 236 7.48 14.80 45.21
C MET A 236 7.36 13.27 45.10
N ALA A 237 8.07 12.51 45.93
CA ALA A 237 7.94 11.05 45.98
C ALA A 237 6.51 10.63 46.39
N TYR A 238 5.97 11.25 47.45
CA TYR A 238 4.59 10.93 47.89
C TYR A 238 3.52 11.44 46.91
N LEU A 239 3.72 12.60 46.30
CA LEU A 239 2.85 13.08 45.21
C LEU A 239 2.88 12.09 44.02
N SER A 240 4.06 11.63 43.65
CA SER A 240 4.23 10.64 42.59
C SER A 240 3.57 9.30 42.94
N TYR A 241 3.64 8.86 44.20
CA TYR A 241 2.92 7.69 44.69
C TYR A 241 1.41 7.83 44.54
N ASP A 242 0.86 8.96 44.95
CA ASP A 242 -0.57 9.22 44.86
C ASP A 242 -1.08 9.30 43.41
N ILE A 243 -0.31 9.92 42.51
CA ILE A 243 -0.64 10.05 41.10
C ILE A 243 -0.51 8.70 40.35
N ALA A 244 0.53 7.90 40.67
CA ALA A 244 0.77 6.60 40.03
C ALA A 244 -0.20 5.51 40.54
N THR A 245 -0.87 5.75 41.68
CA THR A 245 -1.81 4.77 42.21
C THR A 245 -3.11 4.74 41.40
N ILE A 246 -3.50 3.56 40.93
CA ILE A 246 -4.77 3.33 40.24
C ILE A 246 -5.89 3.32 41.28
N TYR A 247 -6.90 4.15 41.06
CA TYR A 247 -8.10 4.23 41.89
C TYR A 247 -9.04 3.05 41.56
N LYS A 248 -9.51 2.32 42.61
CA LYS A 248 -10.23 1.05 42.44
C LYS A 248 -11.68 1.11 42.90
N GLU A 249 -12.25 2.32 43.02
CA GLU A 249 -13.62 2.54 43.54
C GLU A 249 -14.36 3.55 42.66
N VAL A 250 -14.17 3.48 41.35
CA VAL A 250 -14.87 4.32 40.38
C VAL A 250 -16.38 4.05 40.50
N PRO A 251 -17.25 5.10 40.58
CA PRO A 251 -18.70 4.95 40.73
C PRO A 251 -19.39 4.45 39.47
N ILE A 252 -19.07 3.21 39.08
CA ILE A 252 -19.64 2.51 37.90
C ILE A 252 -20.32 1.21 38.36
N ASN A 253 -21.23 0.72 37.51
CA ASN A 253 -21.82 -0.59 37.73
C ASN A 253 -20.84 -1.71 37.33
N THR A 254 -20.34 -2.42 38.33
CA THR A 254 -19.39 -3.54 38.17
C THR A 254 -20.08 -4.90 38.14
N ASP A 255 -21.38 -4.96 37.99
CA ASP A 255 -22.08 -6.23 37.76
C ASP A 255 -21.58 -6.86 36.47
N ILE A 256 -21.08 -8.09 36.56
CA ILE A 256 -20.48 -8.81 35.44
C ILE A 256 -21.50 -9.12 34.33
N ASP A 257 -22.78 -9.23 34.65
CA ASP A 257 -23.80 -9.47 33.63
C ASP A 257 -23.96 -8.28 32.66
N ASN A 258 -23.55 -7.07 33.07
CA ASN A 258 -23.51 -5.90 32.21
C ASN A 258 -22.38 -5.92 31.17
N ILE A 259 -21.35 -6.76 31.37
CA ILE A 259 -20.22 -6.89 30.46
C ILE A 259 -20.18 -8.26 29.77
N LYS A 260 -21.32 -8.96 29.79
CA LYS A 260 -21.45 -10.22 29.04
C LYS A 260 -21.29 -9.94 27.54
N TYR A 261 -20.50 -10.75 26.88
CA TYR A 261 -20.33 -10.63 25.42
C TYR A 261 -21.62 -11.04 24.69
N LEU A 262 -22.17 -10.11 23.92
CA LEU A 262 -23.46 -10.31 23.25
C LEU A 262 -23.32 -10.78 21.79
N GLY A 263 -22.09 -10.80 21.27
CA GLY A 263 -21.84 -11.09 19.85
C GLY A 263 -22.06 -9.89 18.94
N ILE A 264 -21.63 -10.04 17.71
CA ILE A 264 -21.76 -9.03 16.66
C ILE A 264 -23.23 -8.86 16.28
N ASN A 265 -23.69 -7.61 16.17
CA ASN A 265 -25.04 -7.25 15.73
C ASN A 265 -25.06 -6.69 14.30
N ASP A 266 -26.24 -6.41 13.75
CA ASP A 266 -26.41 -5.95 12.36
C ASP A 266 -25.73 -4.59 12.09
N GLU A 267 -25.61 -3.72 13.10
CA GLU A 267 -24.93 -2.42 12.97
C GLU A 267 -23.42 -2.57 12.67
N TYR A 268 -22.79 -3.67 13.07
CA TYR A 268 -21.39 -3.93 12.77
C TYR A 268 -21.13 -3.99 11.25
N THR A 269 -21.99 -4.68 10.53
CA THR A 269 -21.90 -4.76 9.06
C THR A 269 -22.07 -3.39 8.42
N ASN A 270 -23.06 -2.59 8.90
CA ASN A 270 -23.31 -1.24 8.41
C ASN A 270 -22.12 -0.31 8.68
N LEU A 271 -21.57 -0.39 9.89
CA LEU A 271 -20.43 0.42 10.29
C LEU A 271 -19.16 0.06 9.51
N LEU A 272 -18.90 -1.22 9.21
CA LEU A 272 -17.80 -1.63 8.35
C LEU A 272 -17.94 -1.11 6.92
N LYS A 273 -19.18 -0.99 6.41
CA LYS A 273 -19.44 -0.36 5.10
C LYS A 273 -19.20 1.14 5.15
N GLU A 274 -19.73 1.85 6.17
CA GLU A 274 -19.51 3.28 6.39
C GLU A 274 -18.01 3.61 6.46
N LEU A 275 -17.23 2.75 7.10
CA LEU A 275 -15.78 2.86 7.22
C LEU A 275 -15.01 2.31 6.00
N GLU A 276 -15.70 1.69 5.03
CA GLU A 276 -15.13 1.04 3.84
C GLU A 276 -14.14 -0.09 4.17
N PHE A 277 -14.39 -0.82 5.26
CA PHE A 277 -13.56 -1.95 5.69
C PHE A 277 -13.95 -3.26 4.98
N TYR A 278 -13.95 -3.24 3.66
CA TYR A 278 -14.38 -4.37 2.83
C TYR A 278 -13.60 -5.66 3.08
N SER A 279 -12.31 -5.55 3.44
CA SER A 279 -11.51 -6.73 3.82
C SER A 279 -11.97 -7.40 5.13
N LEU A 280 -12.58 -6.63 6.04
CA LEU A 280 -13.18 -7.16 7.26
C LEU A 280 -14.58 -7.68 7.01
N LEU A 281 -15.37 -7.01 6.18
CA LEU A 281 -16.68 -7.50 5.71
C LEU A 281 -16.55 -8.88 5.09
N LYS A 282 -15.52 -9.12 4.30
CA LYS A 282 -15.21 -10.43 3.72
C LYS A 282 -15.02 -11.56 4.75
N LYS A 283 -14.55 -11.24 5.94
CA LYS A 283 -14.29 -12.24 7.01
C LYS A 283 -15.53 -12.62 7.79
N ILE A 284 -16.63 -11.88 7.65
CA ILE A 284 -17.90 -12.19 8.37
C ILE A 284 -18.61 -13.30 7.62
N GLU A 285 -18.59 -14.52 8.16
CA GLU A 285 -19.20 -15.71 7.54
C GLU A 285 -20.72 -15.62 7.35
N ASN A 286 -21.41 -14.78 8.14
CA ASN A 286 -22.85 -14.62 8.19
C ASN A 286 -23.33 -13.22 7.83
N ALA A 287 -22.55 -12.41 7.14
CA ALA A 287 -23.07 -11.18 6.58
C ALA A 287 -24.19 -11.60 5.59
N LYS A 288 -25.44 -11.57 6.05
CA LYS A 288 -26.61 -11.64 5.19
C LYS A 288 -26.51 -10.39 4.30
N PHE A 289 -25.96 -10.56 3.11
CA PHE A 289 -26.16 -9.61 2.05
C PHE A 289 -27.66 -9.70 1.70
N GLU A 290 -28.50 -8.88 2.37
CA GLU A 290 -29.85 -8.63 1.89
C GLU A 290 -29.68 -7.88 0.56
N SER A 291 -29.46 -8.65 -0.51
CA SER A 291 -29.45 -8.12 -1.86
C SER A 291 -30.85 -7.58 -2.15
N LYS A 292 -30.90 -6.41 -2.79
CA LYS A 292 -32.16 -5.92 -3.39
C LYS A 292 -32.79 -7.07 -4.15
N THR A 293 -34.06 -7.36 -3.92
CA THR A 293 -34.81 -8.31 -4.76
C THR A 293 -34.95 -7.66 -6.13
N ILE A 294 -34.39 -8.29 -7.14
CA ILE A 294 -34.50 -7.85 -8.53
C ILE A 294 -35.21 -8.98 -9.29
N ASP A 295 -36.25 -8.63 -10.02
CA ASP A 295 -36.89 -9.56 -10.95
C ASP A 295 -36.05 -9.66 -12.22
N TYR A 296 -35.74 -10.86 -12.64
CA TYR A 296 -34.97 -11.14 -13.84
C TYR A 296 -35.38 -12.46 -14.50
N VAL A 297 -34.98 -12.62 -15.75
CA VAL A 297 -35.26 -13.83 -16.52
C VAL A 297 -33.94 -14.54 -16.86
N ILE A 298 -33.83 -15.82 -16.52
CA ILE A 298 -32.77 -16.66 -17.08
C ILE A 298 -33.23 -17.06 -18.49
N VAL A 299 -32.46 -16.65 -19.48
CA VAL A 299 -32.79 -16.79 -20.89
C VAL A 299 -32.48 -18.22 -21.36
N ASP A 300 -33.42 -18.82 -22.03
CA ASP A 300 -33.30 -20.11 -22.72
C ASP A 300 -33.28 -19.97 -24.25
N ASP A 301 -33.70 -18.82 -24.76
CA ASP A 301 -33.69 -18.45 -26.17
C ASP A 301 -33.44 -16.95 -26.35
N LEU A 302 -32.43 -16.58 -27.13
CA LEU A 302 -32.00 -15.19 -27.36
C LEU A 302 -33.11 -14.30 -27.96
N SER A 303 -34.09 -14.87 -28.66
CA SER A 303 -35.23 -14.12 -29.21
C SER A 303 -36.13 -13.51 -28.14
N LYS A 304 -36.05 -13.98 -26.90
CA LYS A 304 -36.83 -13.46 -25.75
C LYS A 304 -36.20 -12.20 -25.13
N VAL A 305 -34.99 -11.86 -25.49
CA VAL A 305 -34.29 -10.69 -24.95
C VAL A 305 -34.69 -9.42 -25.69
N VAL A 306 -35.37 -8.53 -25.02
CA VAL A 306 -35.76 -7.22 -25.54
C VAL A 306 -34.63 -6.24 -25.21
N LYS A 307 -33.97 -5.73 -26.24
CA LYS A 307 -32.92 -4.72 -26.08
C LYS A 307 -33.48 -3.33 -26.31
N GLU A 308 -32.85 -2.35 -25.71
CA GLU A 308 -33.07 -0.92 -25.96
C GLU A 308 -31.85 -0.35 -26.72
N GLU A 309 -31.98 0.86 -27.30
CA GLU A 309 -30.88 1.54 -27.99
C GLU A 309 -29.67 1.80 -27.07
N ARG A 310 -29.88 1.68 -25.77
CA ARG A 310 -28.83 1.75 -24.74
C ARG A 310 -29.14 0.75 -23.62
N TYR A 311 -28.18 -0.11 -23.29
CA TYR A 311 -28.30 -1.10 -22.21
C TYR A 311 -26.96 -1.39 -21.53
N ALA A 312 -27.04 -1.85 -20.28
CA ALA A 312 -25.86 -2.30 -19.53
C ALA A 312 -25.72 -3.82 -19.61
N PHE A 313 -24.50 -4.31 -19.62
CA PHE A 313 -24.21 -5.72 -19.51
C PHE A 313 -23.02 -5.99 -18.58
N TYR A 314 -22.97 -7.19 -18.02
CA TYR A 314 -21.84 -7.66 -17.24
C TYR A 314 -21.51 -9.10 -17.59
N LEU A 315 -20.23 -9.34 -17.95
CA LEU A 315 -19.74 -10.70 -18.23
C LEU A 315 -19.24 -11.34 -16.93
N GLU A 316 -19.86 -12.47 -16.57
CA GLU A 316 -19.42 -13.29 -15.46
C GLU A 316 -18.48 -14.39 -15.93
N VAL A 317 -17.33 -14.50 -15.28
CA VAL A 317 -16.29 -15.49 -15.60
C VAL A 317 -15.84 -16.23 -14.34
N LEU A 318 -15.44 -17.48 -14.48
CA LEU A 318 -14.84 -18.29 -13.42
C LEU A 318 -13.34 -18.37 -13.64
N GLY A 319 -12.57 -17.60 -12.90
CA GLY A 319 -11.10 -17.51 -12.97
C GLY A 319 -10.60 -16.10 -12.72
N TYR A 320 -9.40 -15.99 -12.14
CA TYR A 320 -8.75 -14.71 -11.85
C TYR A 320 -7.94 -14.17 -13.04
N ASN A 321 -7.52 -15.06 -13.94
CA ASN A 321 -6.93 -14.70 -15.22
C ASN A 321 -7.95 -14.94 -16.34
N TYR A 322 -8.52 -13.86 -16.88
CA TYR A 322 -9.54 -13.99 -17.93
C TYR A 322 -9.03 -14.57 -19.26
N HIS A 323 -7.70 -14.64 -19.43
CA HIS A 323 -7.13 -15.40 -20.55
C HIS A 323 -7.38 -16.91 -20.45
N ASP A 324 -7.59 -17.43 -19.24
CA ASP A 324 -7.86 -18.86 -18.97
C ASP A 324 -9.25 -19.09 -18.36
N ALA A 325 -9.95 -18.02 -17.98
CA ALA A 325 -11.21 -18.12 -17.27
C ALA A 325 -12.32 -18.72 -18.15
N LYS A 326 -13.18 -19.51 -17.50
CA LYS A 326 -14.40 -20.03 -18.13
C LYS A 326 -15.48 -18.94 -18.11
N GLY A 327 -16.02 -18.56 -19.26
CA GLY A 327 -17.24 -17.74 -19.31
C GLY A 327 -18.42 -18.50 -18.70
N LEU A 328 -19.18 -17.84 -17.82
CA LEU A 328 -20.37 -18.41 -17.21
C LEU A 328 -21.66 -17.90 -17.87
N GLY A 329 -21.74 -16.60 -18.10
CA GLY A 329 -22.89 -15.96 -18.75
C GLY A 329 -22.74 -14.45 -18.78
N VAL A 330 -23.71 -13.80 -19.38
CA VAL A 330 -23.80 -12.34 -19.46
C VAL A 330 -25.15 -11.91 -18.90
N SER A 331 -25.12 -11.02 -17.91
CA SER A 331 -26.34 -10.30 -17.52
C SER A 331 -26.53 -9.07 -18.36
N LEU A 332 -27.76 -8.76 -18.71
CA LEU A 332 -28.16 -7.61 -19.50
C LEU A 332 -29.31 -6.88 -18.80
N THR A 333 -29.19 -5.58 -18.64
CA THR A 333 -30.16 -4.71 -17.97
C THR A 333 -30.54 -3.56 -18.90
N THR A 334 -31.86 -3.43 -19.07
CA THR A 334 -32.50 -2.29 -19.75
C THR A 334 -33.29 -1.44 -18.73
N SER A 335 -34.03 -0.43 -19.19
CA SER A 335 -34.86 0.37 -18.31
C SER A 335 -35.98 -0.45 -17.66
N GLU A 336 -36.50 -1.47 -18.36
CA GLU A 336 -37.66 -2.24 -17.91
C GLU A 336 -37.33 -3.67 -17.51
N ASN A 337 -36.29 -4.28 -18.07
CA ASN A 337 -36.04 -5.72 -17.96
C ASN A 337 -34.59 -6.02 -17.53
N ASN A 338 -34.46 -7.15 -16.82
CA ASN A 338 -33.16 -7.73 -16.45
C ASN A 338 -33.11 -9.18 -16.93
N TYR A 339 -32.03 -9.55 -17.56
CA TYR A 339 -31.79 -10.87 -18.12
C TYR A 339 -30.46 -11.45 -17.62
N TYR A 340 -30.42 -12.76 -17.49
CA TYR A 340 -29.18 -13.52 -17.42
C TYR A 340 -29.16 -14.50 -18.60
N ILE A 341 -28.12 -14.40 -19.42
CA ILE A 341 -27.94 -15.20 -20.63
C ILE A 341 -26.78 -16.16 -20.41
N PRO A 342 -27.03 -17.47 -20.29
CA PRO A 342 -25.96 -18.46 -20.20
C PRO A 342 -25.00 -18.35 -21.38
N ILE A 343 -23.68 -18.48 -21.11
CA ILE A 343 -22.65 -18.23 -22.13
C ILE A 343 -22.76 -19.12 -23.35
N ASP A 344 -23.27 -20.33 -23.17
CA ASP A 344 -23.43 -21.31 -24.28
C ASP A 344 -24.41 -20.83 -25.35
N LEU A 345 -25.39 -20.00 -25.01
CA LEU A 345 -26.31 -19.39 -25.98
C LEU A 345 -25.65 -18.29 -26.81
N LEU A 346 -24.60 -17.68 -26.32
CA LEU A 346 -23.91 -16.56 -26.96
C LEU A 346 -22.75 -17.00 -27.85
N LYS A 347 -22.19 -18.19 -27.66
CA LYS A 347 -21.06 -18.69 -28.43
C LYS A 347 -21.34 -18.70 -29.93
N ASN A 348 -20.42 -18.20 -30.71
CA ASN A 348 -20.52 -18.10 -32.17
C ASN A 348 -21.74 -17.32 -32.65
N THR A 349 -22.11 -16.21 -31.97
CA THR A 349 -23.26 -15.38 -32.34
C THR A 349 -22.86 -13.93 -32.55
N ASP A 350 -23.72 -13.23 -33.31
CA ASP A 350 -23.67 -11.78 -33.53
C ASP A 350 -24.67 -11.05 -32.59
N PHE A 351 -25.01 -11.64 -31.43
CA PHE A 351 -26.07 -11.13 -30.56
C PHE A 351 -25.84 -9.68 -30.12
N PHE A 352 -24.61 -9.31 -29.84
CA PHE A 352 -24.25 -7.94 -29.43
C PHE A 352 -23.84 -7.02 -30.61
N LYS A 353 -23.97 -7.51 -31.86
CA LYS A 353 -23.72 -6.72 -33.05
C LYS A 353 -25.03 -6.04 -33.52
N ASP A 354 -25.48 -5.07 -32.74
CA ASP A 354 -26.77 -4.39 -32.92
C ASP A 354 -26.63 -2.89 -33.13
N GLY A 355 -25.41 -2.35 -33.08
CA GLY A 355 -25.12 -0.92 -33.23
C GLY A 355 -25.54 -0.04 -32.06
N PHE A 356 -26.14 -0.61 -31.00
CA PHE A 356 -26.63 0.10 -29.83
C PHE A 356 -25.50 0.56 -28.90
N MET A 357 -25.78 1.56 -28.07
CA MET A 357 -24.87 1.96 -27.00
C MET A 357 -24.92 0.94 -25.86
N LYS A 358 -23.77 0.62 -25.33
CA LYS A 358 -23.62 -0.35 -24.26
C LYS A 358 -22.78 0.19 -23.12
N GLU A 359 -23.01 -0.29 -21.92
CA GLU A 359 -22.16 -0.02 -20.76
C GLU A 359 -21.77 -1.33 -20.08
N THR A 360 -20.53 -1.39 -19.64
CA THR A 360 -20.02 -2.56 -18.92
C THR A 360 -19.04 -2.12 -17.81
N TYR A 361 -18.47 -3.09 -17.14
CA TYR A 361 -17.37 -2.92 -16.20
C TYR A 361 -16.22 -3.85 -16.61
N ASP A 362 -15.02 -3.29 -16.84
CA ASP A 362 -13.86 -4.00 -17.39
C ASP A 362 -14.12 -4.48 -18.83
N LEU A 363 -14.28 -3.50 -19.72
CA LEU A 363 -14.53 -3.73 -21.15
C LEU A 363 -13.46 -4.61 -21.80
N LYS A 364 -12.19 -4.42 -21.45
CA LYS A 364 -11.07 -5.19 -21.98
C LYS A 364 -11.23 -6.69 -21.71
N LYS A 365 -11.58 -7.07 -20.47
CA LYS A 365 -11.93 -8.45 -20.12
C LYS A 365 -13.07 -8.98 -21.00
N CYS A 366 -14.10 -8.18 -21.20
CA CYS A 366 -15.25 -8.59 -22.01
C CYS A 366 -14.82 -8.85 -23.46
N LEU A 367 -14.03 -7.96 -24.07
CA LEU A 367 -13.58 -8.09 -25.45
C LEU A 367 -12.69 -9.33 -25.65
N VAL A 368 -11.70 -9.55 -24.76
CA VAL A 368 -10.81 -10.72 -24.83
C VAL A 368 -11.58 -12.04 -24.72
N VAL A 369 -12.54 -12.12 -23.79
CA VAL A 369 -13.33 -13.34 -23.61
C VAL A 369 -14.32 -13.53 -24.76
N PHE A 370 -14.94 -12.47 -25.26
CA PHE A 370 -15.85 -12.51 -26.39
C PHE A 370 -15.14 -12.96 -27.67
N ASP A 371 -13.95 -12.46 -27.95
CA ASP A 371 -13.17 -12.91 -29.12
C ASP A 371 -12.86 -14.41 -29.06
N LYS A 372 -12.42 -14.92 -27.91
CA LYS A 372 -12.19 -16.35 -27.70
C LYS A 372 -13.41 -17.23 -27.89
N LEU A 373 -14.61 -16.71 -27.59
CA LEU A 373 -15.87 -17.42 -27.74
C LEU A 373 -16.56 -17.14 -29.07
N ASN A 374 -15.91 -16.37 -29.95
CA ASN A 374 -16.45 -15.89 -31.22
C ASN A 374 -17.81 -15.19 -31.05
N ILE A 375 -17.93 -14.37 -30.02
CA ILE A 375 -19.08 -13.49 -29.77
C ILE A 375 -18.79 -12.14 -30.38
N LYS A 376 -19.58 -11.70 -31.38
CA LYS A 376 -19.35 -10.41 -32.02
C LYS A 376 -20.09 -9.30 -31.30
N ILE A 377 -19.40 -8.16 -31.11
CA ILE A 377 -19.93 -6.97 -30.46
C ILE A 377 -19.54 -5.74 -31.27
N ASP A 378 -20.44 -4.76 -31.36
CA ASP A 378 -20.21 -3.47 -32.01
C ASP A 378 -20.92 -2.33 -31.27
N GLY A 379 -20.92 -1.12 -31.85
CA GLY A 379 -21.48 0.08 -31.24
C GLY A 379 -20.50 0.75 -30.26
N HIS A 380 -20.97 1.84 -29.65
CA HIS A 380 -20.19 2.52 -28.61
C HIS A 380 -20.36 1.79 -27.27
N ILE A 381 -19.26 1.51 -26.58
CA ILE A 381 -19.29 0.79 -25.31
C ILE A 381 -18.55 1.60 -24.26
N ASP A 382 -19.27 2.10 -23.28
CA ASP A 382 -18.69 2.79 -22.12
C ASP A 382 -18.19 1.79 -21.07
N ASP A 383 -17.13 2.15 -20.34
CA ASP A 383 -16.54 1.34 -19.27
C ASP A 383 -16.59 2.06 -17.92
N LEU A 384 -17.52 1.64 -17.07
CA LEU A 384 -17.71 2.20 -15.73
C LEU A 384 -16.48 2.06 -14.82
N MET A 385 -15.63 1.04 -15.04
CA MET A 385 -14.39 0.87 -14.30
C MET A 385 -13.39 1.98 -14.59
N ILE A 386 -13.24 2.36 -15.87
CA ILE A 386 -12.35 3.45 -16.29
C ILE A 386 -12.89 4.80 -15.80
N GLU A 387 -14.21 5.03 -15.93
CA GLU A 387 -14.87 6.25 -15.43
C GLU A 387 -14.64 6.42 -13.92
N ALA A 388 -14.92 5.39 -13.14
CA ALA A 388 -14.73 5.39 -11.70
C ALA A 388 -13.25 5.58 -11.29
N TYR A 389 -12.31 5.00 -12.04
CA TYR A 389 -10.88 5.20 -11.83
C TYR A 389 -10.48 6.67 -12.01
N LEU A 390 -10.91 7.32 -13.09
CA LEU A 390 -10.60 8.73 -13.34
C LEU A 390 -11.19 9.63 -12.25
N LEU A 391 -12.37 9.28 -11.73
CA LEU A 391 -13.03 9.97 -10.62
C LEU A 391 -12.43 9.63 -9.24
N ASN A 392 -11.31 8.92 -9.19
CA ASN A 392 -10.64 8.49 -7.94
C ASN A 392 -11.52 7.69 -6.99
N LYS A 393 -12.48 6.91 -7.52
CA LYS A 393 -13.31 6.00 -6.73
C LYS A 393 -12.54 4.74 -6.35
N ASN A 394 -13.11 3.93 -5.45
CA ASN A 394 -12.51 2.65 -5.02
C ASN A 394 -12.68 1.55 -6.08
N VAL A 395 -11.82 1.57 -7.08
CA VAL A 395 -11.87 0.63 -8.22
C VAL A 395 -11.00 -0.59 -7.97
N LYS A 396 -11.54 -1.77 -8.25
CA LYS A 396 -10.86 -3.06 -8.30
C LYS A 396 -11.40 -3.86 -9.50
N ASN A 397 -10.70 -4.95 -9.88
CA ASN A 397 -11.19 -5.87 -10.91
C ASN A 397 -12.55 -6.48 -10.52
N ASP A 398 -12.82 -6.65 -9.23
CA ASP A 398 -14.12 -7.05 -8.69
C ASP A 398 -15.00 -5.80 -8.49
N ILE A 399 -16.06 -5.69 -9.30
CA ILE A 399 -17.04 -4.58 -9.28
C ILE A 399 -17.72 -4.40 -7.91
N SER A 400 -17.80 -5.45 -7.10
CA SER A 400 -18.46 -5.40 -5.80
C SER A 400 -17.82 -4.37 -4.85
N TYR A 401 -16.54 -4.06 -4.99
CA TYR A 401 -15.90 -3.00 -4.21
C TYR A 401 -16.49 -1.61 -4.49
N LEU A 402 -16.74 -1.32 -5.76
CA LEU A 402 -17.36 -0.07 -6.17
C LEU A 402 -18.86 -0.07 -5.84
N ALA A 403 -19.59 -1.10 -6.25
CA ALA A 403 -21.03 -1.20 -6.08
C ALA A 403 -21.47 -1.17 -4.60
N ASN A 404 -20.71 -1.81 -3.72
CA ASN A 404 -21.01 -1.81 -2.29
C ASN A 404 -20.75 -0.46 -1.61
N SER A 405 -19.95 0.42 -2.20
CA SER A 405 -19.83 1.81 -1.75
C SER A 405 -21.07 2.67 -2.11
N TYR A 406 -21.97 2.12 -2.93
CA TYR A 406 -23.27 2.69 -3.32
C TYR A 406 -24.45 1.84 -2.84
N ASP A 407 -24.26 1.05 -1.78
CA ASP A 407 -25.30 0.24 -1.09
C ASP A 407 -25.98 -0.83 -1.96
N TYR A 408 -25.25 -1.38 -2.96
CA TYR A 408 -25.82 -2.44 -3.81
C TYR A 408 -25.78 -3.83 -3.18
N ASN A 409 -24.94 -4.06 -2.16
CA ASN A 409 -24.82 -5.32 -1.45
C ASN A 409 -24.53 -6.53 -2.37
N ILE A 410 -23.61 -6.36 -3.30
CA ILE A 410 -23.13 -7.42 -4.20
C ILE A 410 -22.10 -8.28 -3.48
N MET A 411 -22.19 -9.59 -3.63
CA MET A 411 -21.22 -10.53 -3.06
C MET A 411 -19.84 -10.31 -3.68
N PHE A 412 -18.79 -10.33 -2.85
CA PHE A 412 -17.43 -10.25 -3.37
C PHE A 412 -17.07 -11.52 -4.15
N TYR A 413 -16.28 -11.38 -5.21
CA TYR A 413 -15.94 -12.47 -6.12
C TYR A 413 -15.33 -13.68 -5.40
N ASP A 414 -14.40 -13.47 -4.45
CA ASP A 414 -13.78 -14.54 -3.67
C ASP A 414 -14.76 -15.22 -2.67
N LYS A 415 -15.83 -14.55 -2.26
CA LYS A 415 -16.91 -15.14 -1.48
C LYS A 415 -17.88 -15.93 -2.35
N GLU A 416 -18.13 -15.43 -3.55
CA GLU A 416 -18.98 -16.08 -4.52
C GLU A 416 -18.33 -17.36 -5.06
N PHE A 417 -17.09 -17.31 -5.52
CA PHE A 417 -16.42 -18.40 -6.23
C PHE A 417 -15.25 -19.04 -5.46
N GLY A 418 -14.75 -18.42 -4.41
CA GLY A 418 -13.55 -18.84 -3.66
C GLY A 418 -12.30 -18.08 -4.07
N SER A 419 -11.21 -18.29 -3.34
CA SER A 419 -9.89 -17.73 -3.66
C SER A 419 -9.31 -18.39 -4.92
N GLU A 420 -8.25 -17.82 -5.48
CA GLU A 420 -7.58 -18.38 -6.68
C GLU A 420 -7.21 -19.87 -6.55
N ILE A 421 -6.86 -20.32 -5.34
CA ILE A 421 -6.49 -21.72 -5.05
C ILE A 421 -7.74 -22.59 -4.85
N THR A 422 -8.85 -22.01 -4.39
CA THR A 422 -10.07 -22.74 -3.98
C THR A 422 -11.26 -22.46 -4.86
N ILE A 423 -11.04 -21.89 -6.05
CA ILE A 423 -12.09 -21.48 -6.96
C ILE A 423 -13.00 -22.66 -7.36
N LYS A 424 -14.32 -22.44 -7.30
CA LYS A 424 -15.33 -23.45 -7.63
C LYS A 424 -16.52 -22.83 -8.35
N ASP A 425 -17.06 -23.58 -9.27
CA ASP A 425 -18.34 -23.28 -9.92
C ASP A 425 -19.49 -23.27 -8.89
N LYS A 426 -20.52 -22.49 -9.14
CA LYS A 426 -21.67 -22.27 -8.26
C LYS A 426 -22.97 -22.52 -9.00
N ASP A 427 -24.06 -22.67 -8.20
CA ASP A 427 -25.36 -22.85 -8.74
C ASP A 427 -25.81 -21.68 -9.63
N LEU A 428 -26.50 -21.99 -10.71
CA LEU A 428 -26.95 -21.02 -11.71
C LEU A 428 -27.76 -19.88 -11.08
N ASP A 429 -28.63 -20.19 -10.10
CA ASP A 429 -29.45 -19.18 -9.43
C ASP A 429 -28.65 -18.15 -8.67
N LEU A 430 -27.56 -18.56 -8.01
CA LEU A 430 -26.66 -17.65 -7.31
C LEU A 430 -25.90 -16.77 -8.31
N VAL A 431 -25.27 -17.41 -9.30
CA VAL A 431 -24.47 -16.73 -10.32
C VAL A 431 -25.32 -15.73 -11.11
N SER A 432 -26.50 -16.14 -11.57
CA SER A 432 -27.40 -15.26 -12.34
C SER A 432 -27.86 -14.05 -11.52
N LYS A 433 -28.25 -14.27 -10.26
CA LYS A 433 -28.67 -13.21 -9.35
C LYS A 433 -27.54 -12.18 -9.12
N GLN A 434 -26.31 -12.64 -8.83
CA GLN A 434 -25.19 -11.75 -8.59
C GLN A 434 -24.79 -11.00 -9.88
N ALA A 435 -24.76 -11.67 -11.02
CA ALA A 435 -24.47 -11.04 -12.30
C ALA A 435 -25.49 -9.95 -12.66
N VAL A 436 -26.79 -10.20 -12.43
CA VAL A 436 -27.86 -9.20 -12.69
C VAL A 436 -27.72 -7.99 -11.76
N LEU A 437 -27.36 -8.18 -10.50
CA LEU A 437 -27.08 -7.05 -9.59
C LEU A 437 -25.93 -6.19 -10.11
N LYS A 438 -24.89 -6.81 -10.69
CA LYS A 438 -23.73 -6.12 -11.27
C LYS A 438 -24.14 -5.30 -12.51
N SER A 439 -24.89 -5.87 -13.45
CA SER A 439 -25.37 -5.12 -14.61
C SER A 439 -26.40 -4.02 -14.26
N LYS A 440 -27.22 -4.25 -13.23
CA LYS A 440 -28.16 -3.25 -12.71
C LYS A 440 -27.41 -2.06 -12.08
N PHE A 441 -26.36 -2.30 -11.33
CA PHE A 441 -25.51 -1.24 -10.81
C PHE A 441 -24.91 -0.40 -11.94
N ILE A 442 -24.33 -1.04 -12.97
CA ILE A 442 -23.79 -0.36 -14.14
C ILE A 442 -24.87 0.52 -14.80
N HIS A 443 -26.05 -0.05 -15.04
CA HIS A 443 -27.17 0.66 -15.65
C HIS A 443 -27.63 1.88 -14.85
N ASP A 444 -27.71 1.76 -13.51
CA ASP A 444 -28.25 2.83 -12.66
C ASP A 444 -27.26 4.01 -12.51
N PHE A 445 -25.96 3.76 -12.61
CA PHE A 445 -24.92 4.76 -12.39
C PHE A 445 -24.28 5.33 -13.67
N ARG A 446 -24.63 4.78 -14.85
CA ARG A 446 -24.05 5.17 -16.15
C ARG A 446 -24.01 6.67 -16.45
N TYR A 447 -25.10 7.36 -16.18
CA TYR A 447 -25.17 8.81 -16.44
C TYR A 447 -24.42 9.63 -15.39
N GLN A 448 -24.46 9.19 -14.15
CA GLN A 448 -23.84 9.92 -13.05
C GLN A 448 -22.33 10.04 -13.23
N PHE A 449 -21.65 8.95 -13.58
CA PHE A 449 -20.19 8.97 -13.70
C PHE A 449 -19.74 9.76 -14.92
N ILE A 450 -20.43 9.65 -16.05
CA ILE A 450 -20.17 10.48 -17.24
C ILE A 450 -20.39 11.97 -16.93
N ASP A 451 -21.45 12.32 -16.22
CA ASP A 451 -21.73 13.71 -15.85
C ASP A 451 -20.70 14.25 -14.83
N ASP A 452 -20.23 13.40 -13.91
CA ASP A 452 -19.18 13.76 -12.98
C ASP A 452 -17.84 13.96 -13.72
N LEU A 453 -17.51 13.13 -14.72
CA LEU A 453 -16.34 13.35 -15.59
C LEU A 453 -16.41 14.68 -16.35
N LYS A 454 -17.59 15.06 -16.84
CA LYS A 454 -17.81 16.37 -17.49
C LYS A 454 -17.61 17.53 -16.52
N LYS A 455 -18.16 17.45 -15.30
CA LYS A 455 -18.00 18.47 -14.24
C LYS A 455 -16.53 18.63 -13.82
N GLU A 456 -15.79 17.52 -13.80
CA GLU A 456 -14.39 17.49 -13.41
C GLU A 456 -13.43 17.79 -14.58
N ASP A 457 -13.93 18.12 -15.77
CA ASP A 457 -13.14 18.38 -16.99
C ASP A 457 -12.23 17.22 -17.42
N MET A 458 -12.70 16.00 -17.19
CA MET A 458 -11.98 14.76 -17.52
C MET A 458 -12.69 13.91 -18.59
N PHE A 459 -13.82 14.37 -19.13
CA PHE A 459 -14.55 13.60 -20.13
C PHE A 459 -13.77 13.41 -21.43
N ASP A 460 -13.04 14.42 -21.88
CA ASP A 460 -12.18 14.30 -23.06
C ASP A 460 -11.04 13.31 -22.85
N LEU A 461 -10.44 13.29 -21.66
CA LEU A 461 -9.44 12.30 -21.28
C LEU A 461 -10.01 10.87 -21.34
N TYR A 462 -11.22 10.67 -20.83
CA TYR A 462 -11.94 9.41 -20.91
C TYR A 462 -12.21 8.99 -22.35
N ASN A 463 -12.94 9.84 -23.07
CA ASN A 463 -13.51 9.49 -24.37
C ASN A 463 -12.48 9.44 -25.51
N LYS A 464 -11.44 10.29 -25.47
CA LYS A 464 -10.43 10.40 -26.53
C LYS A 464 -9.14 9.63 -26.26
N MET A 465 -8.92 9.20 -25.01
CA MET A 465 -7.68 8.53 -24.63
C MET A 465 -7.94 7.19 -23.91
N GLU A 466 -8.56 7.20 -22.73
CA GLU A 466 -8.64 5.99 -21.91
C GLU A 466 -9.54 4.91 -22.53
N LEU A 467 -10.70 5.28 -23.05
CA LEU A 467 -11.59 4.33 -23.68
C LEU A 467 -11.03 3.77 -25.01
N PRO A 468 -10.48 4.57 -25.94
CA PRO A 468 -9.80 4.04 -27.12
C PRO A 468 -8.59 3.16 -26.78
N LEU A 469 -7.82 3.52 -25.76
CA LEU A 469 -6.70 2.72 -25.30
C LEU A 469 -7.13 1.31 -24.85
N CYS A 470 -8.32 1.16 -24.27
CA CYS A 470 -8.86 -0.14 -23.88
C CYS A 470 -8.88 -1.13 -25.07
N TYR A 471 -9.29 -0.68 -26.25
CA TYR A 471 -9.27 -1.51 -27.48
C TYR A 471 -7.85 -1.84 -27.94
N VAL A 472 -6.91 -0.90 -27.83
CA VAL A 472 -5.49 -1.14 -28.15
C VAL A 472 -4.90 -2.20 -27.21
N LEU A 473 -5.15 -2.05 -25.92
CA LEU A 473 -4.67 -3.03 -24.92
C LEU A 473 -5.30 -4.40 -25.13
N THR A 474 -6.57 -4.48 -25.52
CA THR A 474 -7.23 -5.73 -25.91
C THR A 474 -6.44 -6.42 -27.03
N LYS A 475 -6.16 -5.72 -28.12
CA LYS A 475 -5.37 -6.27 -29.23
C LYS A 475 -3.95 -6.70 -28.79
N MET A 476 -3.30 -5.92 -27.93
CA MET A 476 -1.96 -6.28 -27.41
C MET A 476 -2.00 -7.57 -26.60
N GLU A 477 -3.00 -7.72 -25.75
CA GLU A 477 -3.17 -8.93 -24.94
C GLU A 477 -3.52 -10.15 -25.79
N GLU A 478 -4.37 -10.01 -26.82
CA GLU A 478 -4.69 -11.05 -27.80
C GLU A 478 -3.46 -11.43 -28.66
N ASN A 479 -2.67 -10.45 -29.05
CA ASN A 479 -1.46 -10.69 -29.83
C ASN A 479 -0.44 -11.53 -29.03
N GLY A 480 -0.23 -11.20 -27.77
CA GLY A 480 0.78 -11.80 -26.92
C GLY A 480 2.20 -11.74 -27.53
N ILE A 481 3.19 -12.12 -26.78
CA ILE A 481 4.58 -12.23 -27.27
C ILE A 481 5.10 -13.65 -27.18
N LYS A 482 5.77 -14.11 -28.23
CA LYS A 482 6.36 -15.45 -28.30
C LYS A 482 7.56 -15.58 -27.39
N VAL A 483 7.66 -16.71 -26.68
CA VAL A 483 8.74 -16.99 -25.74
C VAL A 483 9.44 -18.30 -26.08
N SER A 484 10.78 -18.28 -26.12
CA SER A 484 11.62 -19.44 -26.34
C SER A 484 11.77 -20.25 -25.05
N ILE A 485 11.09 -21.39 -24.96
CA ILE A 485 11.20 -22.33 -23.83
C ILE A 485 12.61 -22.90 -23.74
N ASP A 486 13.24 -23.19 -24.90
CA ASP A 486 14.58 -23.75 -24.93
C ASP A 486 15.61 -22.81 -24.32
N TYR A 487 15.54 -21.51 -24.66
CA TYR A 487 16.40 -20.50 -24.08
C TYR A 487 16.14 -20.33 -22.58
N LEU A 488 14.87 -20.35 -22.14
CA LEU A 488 14.55 -20.30 -20.71
C LEU A 488 15.10 -21.50 -19.95
N ASN A 489 15.14 -22.69 -20.57
CA ASN A 489 15.74 -23.88 -19.95
C ASN A 489 17.24 -23.72 -19.80
N GLU A 490 17.93 -23.31 -20.86
CA GLU A 490 19.38 -23.03 -20.84
C GLU A 490 19.75 -21.99 -19.78
N MET A 491 19.09 -20.87 -19.78
CA MET A 491 19.29 -19.80 -18.79
C MET A 491 18.97 -20.27 -17.37
N GLY A 492 17.97 -21.13 -17.22
CA GLY A 492 17.59 -21.72 -15.93
C GLY A 492 18.73 -22.56 -15.33
N GLU A 493 19.42 -23.39 -16.16
CA GLU A 493 20.56 -24.16 -15.68
C GLU A 493 21.76 -23.24 -15.33
N VAL A 494 22.01 -22.20 -16.10
CA VAL A 494 23.04 -21.21 -15.78
C VAL A 494 22.78 -20.55 -14.44
N LEU A 495 21.54 -20.10 -14.19
CA LEU A 495 21.17 -19.47 -12.90
C LEU A 495 21.24 -20.44 -11.72
N LYS A 496 20.77 -21.69 -11.88
CA LYS A 496 20.90 -22.72 -10.83
C LYS A 496 22.35 -22.94 -10.41
N ASN A 497 23.24 -23.06 -11.37
CA ASN A 497 24.66 -23.26 -11.10
C ASN A 497 25.27 -22.07 -10.38
N LYS A 498 24.92 -20.84 -10.78
CA LYS A 498 25.36 -19.61 -10.08
C LYS A 498 24.81 -19.51 -8.65
N ILE A 499 23.52 -19.86 -8.44
CA ILE A 499 22.91 -19.90 -7.12
C ILE A 499 23.61 -20.91 -6.22
N ALA A 500 23.83 -22.13 -6.70
CA ALA A 500 24.52 -23.18 -5.95
C ALA A 500 25.96 -22.79 -5.57
N SER A 501 26.71 -22.17 -6.51
CA SER A 501 28.05 -21.63 -6.21
C SER A 501 28.02 -20.58 -5.11
N LEU A 502 27.06 -19.63 -5.17
CA LEU A 502 26.92 -18.58 -4.16
C LEU A 502 26.50 -19.15 -2.79
N GLU A 503 25.67 -20.19 -2.77
CA GLU A 503 25.30 -20.87 -1.50
C GLU A 503 26.53 -21.44 -0.81
N GLU A 504 27.40 -22.15 -1.53
CA GLU A 504 28.63 -22.70 -0.97
C GLU A 504 29.61 -21.60 -0.56
N GLU A 505 29.73 -20.51 -1.35
CA GLU A 505 30.56 -19.36 -0.97
C GLU A 505 30.07 -18.71 0.32
N ILE A 506 28.75 -18.52 0.48
CA ILE A 506 28.13 -17.94 1.68
C ILE A 506 28.35 -18.87 2.89
N TYR A 507 28.17 -20.19 2.74
CA TYR A 507 28.40 -21.15 3.80
C TYR A 507 29.88 -21.20 4.21
N ASN A 508 30.79 -21.11 3.26
CA ASN A 508 32.24 -21.05 3.55
C ASN A 508 32.62 -19.76 4.29
N LEU A 509 32.05 -18.60 3.91
CA LEU A 509 32.30 -17.32 4.57
C LEU A 509 31.69 -17.25 5.98
N SER A 510 30.57 -17.89 6.18
CA SER A 510 29.87 -17.90 7.49
C SER A 510 30.32 -19.07 8.39
N ASN A 511 30.97 -20.09 7.84
CA ASN A 511 31.27 -21.39 8.49
C ASN A 511 30.02 -22.14 9.00
N ILE A 512 28.82 -21.82 8.47
CA ILE A 512 27.55 -22.39 8.93
C ILE A 512 26.65 -22.64 7.73
N ARG A 513 25.93 -23.77 7.73
CA ARG A 513 24.85 -24.04 6.79
C ARG A 513 23.50 -23.63 7.39
N PHE A 514 22.78 -22.76 6.72
CA PHE A 514 21.49 -22.21 7.15
C PHE A 514 20.62 -21.88 5.94
N ASN A 515 19.33 -21.59 6.15
CA ASN A 515 18.46 -21.13 5.07
C ASN A 515 18.71 -19.64 4.78
N ILE A 516 19.47 -19.36 3.70
CA ILE A 516 19.83 -17.98 3.27
C ILE A 516 18.59 -17.16 2.91
N SER A 517 17.53 -17.82 2.41
CA SER A 517 16.25 -17.18 2.09
C SER A 517 15.41 -16.81 3.33
N SER A 518 15.76 -17.30 4.52
CA SER A 518 15.09 -16.94 5.76
C SER A 518 15.68 -15.66 6.35
N PRO A 519 14.96 -14.51 6.37
CA PRO A 519 15.48 -13.26 6.92
C PRO A 519 15.92 -13.39 8.39
N LYS A 520 15.19 -14.23 9.15
CA LYS A 520 15.49 -14.46 10.57
C LYS A 520 16.82 -15.20 10.76
N GLN A 521 17.00 -16.34 10.07
CA GLN A 521 18.24 -17.11 10.17
C GLN A 521 19.43 -16.30 9.63
N LEU A 522 19.25 -15.60 8.51
CA LEU A 522 20.28 -14.74 7.95
C LEU A 522 20.68 -13.62 8.92
N GLY A 523 19.72 -12.97 9.57
CA GLY A 523 20.01 -11.95 10.58
C GLY A 523 20.78 -12.50 11.79
N GLU A 524 20.42 -13.69 12.26
CA GLU A 524 21.12 -14.37 13.34
C GLU A 524 22.56 -14.71 12.96
N VAL A 525 22.79 -15.23 11.76
CA VAL A 525 24.14 -15.56 11.28
C VAL A 525 25.00 -14.32 11.13
N LEU A 526 24.52 -13.30 10.43
CA LEU A 526 25.31 -12.10 10.14
C LEU A 526 25.63 -11.29 11.42
N PHE A 527 24.62 -11.00 12.24
CA PHE A 527 24.76 -10.00 13.30
C PHE A 527 25.06 -10.60 14.68
N LYS A 528 24.67 -11.87 14.94
CA LYS A 528 24.99 -12.52 16.22
C LYS A 528 26.22 -13.43 16.11
N GLN A 529 26.26 -14.30 15.09
CA GLN A 529 27.32 -15.31 15.01
C GLN A 529 28.60 -14.75 14.39
N MET A 530 28.48 -14.03 13.26
CA MET A 530 29.61 -13.37 12.62
C MET A 530 29.95 -12.02 13.26
N GLN A 531 29.11 -11.51 14.18
CA GLN A 531 29.31 -10.24 14.90
C GLN A 531 29.51 -9.02 13.97
N ILE A 532 28.89 -9.05 12.77
CA ILE A 532 28.89 -7.89 11.88
C ILE A 532 28.11 -6.75 12.57
N PRO A 533 28.66 -5.53 12.68
CA PRO A 533 28.00 -4.42 13.31
C PRO A 533 26.69 -4.07 12.60
N TYR A 534 25.57 -4.04 13.33
CA TYR A 534 24.29 -3.65 12.75
C TYR A 534 24.22 -2.12 12.51
N PRO A 535 23.85 -1.64 11.32
CA PRO A 535 23.94 -0.22 10.96
C PRO A 535 22.96 0.71 11.68
N LYS A 536 21.97 0.18 12.41
CA LYS A 536 20.96 0.96 13.12
C LYS A 536 20.95 0.59 14.60
N LYS A 537 20.50 1.52 15.46
CA LYS A 537 20.20 1.19 16.86
C LYS A 537 18.95 0.30 16.89
N ILE A 538 19.09 -0.88 17.47
CA ILE A 538 17.96 -1.81 17.73
C ILE A 538 17.73 -1.92 19.22
N LYS A 539 16.45 -2.05 19.61
CA LYS A 539 16.05 -2.29 21.00
C LYS A 539 15.94 -3.77 21.32
N ASP A 540 15.65 -4.59 20.33
CA ASP A 540 15.47 -6.05 20.42
C ASP A 540 16.31 -6.73 19.33
N ASP A 541 16.64 -8.02 19.53
CA ASP A 541 17.47 -8.85 18.64
C ASP A 541 16.81 -9.19 17.26
N ASN A 542 15.89 -8.38 16.80
CA ASN A 542 15.21 -8.57 15.52
C ASN A 542 15.94 -7.81 14.40
N TYR A 543 16.90 -8.50 13.77
CA TYR A 543 17.74 -7.94 12.72
C TYR A 543 17.02 -7.96 11.38
N SER A 544 16.73 -6.79 10.84
CA SER A 544 16.28 -6.68 9.43
C SER A 544 17.45 -6.97 8.49
N THR A 545 17.21 -7.81 7.50
CA THR A 545 18.14 -8.07 6.40
C THR A 545 17.64 -7.51 5.08
N SER A 546 16.88 -6.40 5.15
CA SER A 546 16.43 -5.68 3.95
C SER A 546 17.63 -5.18 3.13
N LYS A 547 17.40 -4.95 1.83
CA LYS A 547 18.43 -4.46 0.93
C LYS A 547 19.10 -3.19 1.46
N ASP A 548 18.32 -2.21 1.93
CA ASP A 548 18.83 -0.93 2.47
C ASP A 548 19.77 -1.08 3.69
N ILE A 549 19.63 -2.17 4.43
CA ILE A 549 20.52 -2.49 5.55
C ILE A 549 21.80 -3.15 5.02
N LEU A 550 21.67 -4.08 4.09
CA LEU A 550 22.79 -4.83 3.55
C LEU A 550 23.66 -3.94 2.65
N ASP A 551 23.09 -3.05 1.85
CA ASP A 551 23.82 -2.10 1.00
C ASP A 551 24.81 -1.22 1.80
N LYS A 552 24.51 -0.90 3.07
CA LYS A 552 25.42 -0.15 3.96
C LYS A 552 26.65 -0.95 4.44
N LEU A 553 26.66 -2.26 4.18
CA LEU A 553 27.67 -3.20 4.65
C LEU A 553 28.44 -3.86 3.50
N VAL A 554 28.01 -3.69 2.25
CA VAL A 554 28.53 -4.41 1.08
C VAL A 554 30.02 -4.20 0.87
N ASP A 555 30.50 -2.96 1.00
CA ASP A 555 31.92 -2.62 0.78
C ASP A 555 32.86 -3.14 1.89
N LYS A 556 32.30 -3.52 3.04
CA LYS A 556 33.08 -3.91 4.23
C LYS A 556 33.11 -5.41 4.46
N TYR A 557 32.11 -6.14 3.98
CA TYR A 557 31.94 -7.55 4.28
C TYR A 557 31.60 -8.34 3.01
N PRO A 558 32.54 -9.13 2.46
CA PRO A 558 32.36 -9.87 1.19
C PRO A 558 31.15 -10.79 1.16
N ILE A 559 30.73 -11.34 2.31
CA ILE A 559 29.54 -12.19 2.42
C ILE A 559 28.27 -11.43 2.03
N ILE A 560 28.20 -10.12 2.29
CA ILE A 560 27.01 -9.31 2.01
C ILE A 560 26.79 -9.19 0.49
N ASP A 561 27.84 -8.94 -0.27
CA ASP A 561 27.75 -8.93 -1.74
C ASP A 561 27.20 -10.28 -2.28
N LYS A 562 27.74 -11.41 -1.77
CA LYS A 562 27.28 -12.75 -2.16
C LYS A 562 25.81 -12.99 -1.82
N ILE A 563 25.35 -12.52 -0.66
CA ILE A 563 23.94 -12.63 -0.26
C ILE A 563 23.03 -11.79 -1.18
N LEU A 564 23.44 -10.59 -1.54
CA LEU A 564 22.68 -9.72 -2.44
C LEU A 564 22.59 -10.34 -3.86
N LEU A 565 23.68 -10.89 -4.37
CA LEU A 565 23.72 -11.62 -5.64
C LEU A 565 22.86 -12.89 -5.58
N TYR A 566 22.98 -13.68 -4.51
CA TYR A 566 22.17 -14.88 -4.29
C TYR A 566 20.66 -14.56 -4.34
N ARG A 567 20.23 -13.55 -3.60
CA ARG A 567 18.83 -13.09 -3.60
C ARG A 567 18.38 -12.65 -4.98
N THR A 568 19.25 -11.96 -5.69
CA THR A 568 18.96 -11.48 -7.04
C THR A 568 18.77 -12.63 -8.01
N TYR A 569 19.71 -13.58 -8.04
CA TYR A 569 19.62 -14.73 -8.95
C TYR A 569 18.47 -15.67 -8.59
N THR A 570 18.20 -15.87 -7.31
CA THR A 570 17.04 -16.66 -6.85
C THR A 570 15.73 -16.02 -7.32
N LYS A 571 15.61 -14.69 -7.21
CA LYS A 571 14.43 -13.95 -7.69
C LYS A 571 14.32 -14.02 -9.22
N LEU A 572 15.42 -13.89 -9.96
CA LEU A 572 15.42 -14.04 -11.41
C LEU A 572 14.96 -15.44 -11.80
N TYR A 573 15.49 -16.46 -11.15
CA TYR A 573 15.15 -17.84 -11.43
C TYR A 573 13.69 -18.14 -11.16
N SER A 574 13.17 -17.77 -9.98
CA SER A 574 11.79 -18.03 -9.60
C SER A 574 10.79 -17.29 -10.49
N ASN A 575 10.98 -15.97 -10.70
CA ASN A 575 9.99 -15.13 -11.36
C ASN A 575 10.03 -15.24 -12.88
N TYR A 576 11.23 -15.38 -13.47
CA TYR A 576 11.39 -15.30 -14.94
C TYR A 576 11.78 -16.61 -15.60
N ILE A 577 12.19 -17.63 -14.85
CA ILE A 577 12.42 -18.96 -15.41
C ILE A 577 11.28 -19.92 -15.04
N VAL A 578 10.90 -19.98 -13.77
CA VAL A 578 9.85 -20.90 -13.31
C VAL A 578 8.47 -20.33 -13.65
N SER A 579 8.08 -19.19 -13.07
CA SER A 579 6.73 -18.64 -13.24
C SER A 579 6.43 -18.27 -14.68
N LEU A 580 7.40 -17.68 -15.42
CA LEU A 580 7.16 -17.31 -16.82
C LEU A 580 6.83 -18.51 -17.72
N LYS A 581 7.42 -19.69 -17.44
CA LYS A 581 7.09 -20.90 -18.18
C LYS A 581 5.65 -21.39 -17.95
N GLU A 582 5.13 -21.17 -16.74
CA GLU A 582 3.75 -21.52 -16.40
C GLU A 582 2.74 -20.63 -17.13
N ASP A 583 3.14 -19.38 -17.45
CA ASP A 583 2.30 -18.43 -18.16
C ASP A 583 2.31 -18.61 -19.69
N ILE A 584 3.20 -19.44 -20.25
CA ILE A 584 3.24 -19.69 -21.70
C ILE A 584 2.05 -20.54 -22.11
N LYS A 585 1.27 -20.05 -23.08
CA LYS A 585 0.08 -20.72 -23.60
C LYS A 585 0.40 -21.70 -24.74
N SER A 586 -0.62 -22.40 -25.23
CA SER A 586 -0.50 -23.39 -26.29
C SER A 586 0.04 -22.85 -27.61
N ASP A 587 -0.12 -21.56 -27.87
CA ASP A 587 0.45 -20.83 -29.01
C ASP A 587 1.91 -20.41 -28.81
N LYS A 588 2.54 -20.84 -27.71
CA LYS A 588 3.92 -20.51 -27.29
C LYS A 588 4.13 -19.04 -27.00
N LYS A 589 3.07 -18.32 -26.66
CA LYS A 589 3.09 -16.91 -26.29
C LYS A 589 2.73 -16.71 -24.83
N VAL A 590 3.07 -15.55 -24.34
CA VAL A 590 2.64 -15.00 -23.07
C VAL A 590 1.67 -13.86 -23.33
N HIS A 591 0.51 -13.92 -22.68
CA HIS A 591 -0.54 -12.93 -22.77
C HIS A 591 -0.65 -12.22 -21.42
N THR A 592 0.13 -11.16 -21.23
CA THR A 592 0.07 -10.36 -20.00
C THR A 592 -1.24 -9.59 -19.93
N ILE A 593 -1.70 -9.31 -18.71
CA ILE A 593 -2.81 -8.39 -18.48
C ILE A 593 -2.25 -6.99 -18.24
N PHE A 594 -2.65 -6.01 -19.05
CA PHE A 594 -2.31 -4.61 -18.85
C PHE A 594 -3.36 -3.91 -17.98
N ASN A 595 -3.01 -3.57 -16.73
CA ASN A 595 -3.90 -2.83 -15.85
C ASN A 595 -3.85 -1.33 -16.16
N GLN A 596 -4.98 -0.79 -16.60
CA GLN A 596 -5.16 0.63 -16.95
C GLN A 596 -5.60 1.45 -15.73
N THR A 597 -6.20 0.84 -14.72
CA THR A 597 -6.88 1.48 -13.60
C THR A 597 -6.18 1.30 -12.24
N LEU A 598 -4.93 0.82 -12.23
CA LEU A 598 -4.21 0.50 -10.98
C LEU A 598 -3.35 1.67 -10.47
N THR A 599 -2.58 2.32 -11.34
CA THR A 599 -1.62 3.34 -10.92
C THR A 599 -2.26 4.71 -10.78
N ARG A 600 -1.90 5.46 -9.75
CA ARG A 600 -2.43 6.82 -9.55
C ARG A 600 -1.83 7.88 -10.49
N THR A 601 -0.78 7.56 -11.22
CA THR A 601 -0.13 8.47 -12.17
C THR A 601 -0.65 8.33 -13.60
N GLY A 602 -1.51 7.36 -13.87
CA GLY A 602 -1.97 7.03 -15.22
C GLY A 602 -1.06 6.09 -15.99
N ARG A 603 0.10 5.68 -15.44
CA ARG A 603 0.93 4.63 -16.06
C ARG A 603 0.19 3.31 -16.09
N LEU A 604 0.44 2.52 -17.14
CA LEU A 604 0.01 1.12 -17.18
C LEU A 604 0.83 0.28 -16.20
N SER A 605 0.26 -0.80 -15.74
CA SER A 605 1.01 -1.88 -15.10
C SER A 605 0.70 -3.20 -15.80
N SER A 606 1.56 -4.19 -15.63
CA SER A 606 1.47 -5.49 -16.26
C SER A 606 1.45 -6.58 -15.20
N GLU A 607 0.57 -7.57 -15.38
CA GLU A 607 0.50 -8.73 -14.47
C GLU A 607 0.19 -10.01 -15.23
N ARG A 608 0.51 -11.15 -14.64
CA ARG A 608 0.24 -12.50 -15.17
C ARG A 608 0.75 -12.76 -16.58
N PRO A 609 2.07 -12.60 -16.81
CA PRO A 609 3.15 -12.18 -15.91
C PRO A 609 3.42 -10.68 -15.97
N ASN A 610 4.12 -10.14 -14.95
CA ASN A 610 4.59 -8.76 -14.99
C ASN A 610 5.84 -8.63 -15.88
N LEU A 611 5.65 -8.14 -17.10
CA LEU A 611 6.73 -7.93 -18.06
C LEU A 611 7.49 -6.61 -17.87
N GLN A 612 6.91 -5.68 -17.11
CA GLN A 612 7.52 -4.36 -16.87
C GLN A 612 8.64 -4.38 -15.83
N ASN A 613 8.76 -5.45 -15.05
CA ASN A 613 9.73 -5.58 -13.98
C ASN A 613 10.95 -6.44 -14.33
N ILE A 614 11.16 -6.77 -15.60
CA ILE A 614 12.35 -7.52 -16.04
C ILE A 614 13.58 -6.64 -15.82
N PRO A 615 14.55 -7.06 -14.97
CA PRO A 615 15.68 -6.21 -14.60
C PRO A 615 16.60 -5.91 -15.79
N ILE A 616 17.00 -4.64 -15.93
CA ILE A 616 17.89 -4.19 -17.02
C ILE A 616 19.28 -3.76 -16.52
N ARG A 617 19.46 -3.61 -15.20
CA ARG A 617 20.73 -3.15 -14.62
C ARG A 617 21.79 -4.25 -14.52
N LEU A 618 21.36 -5.48 -14.32
CA LEU A 618 22.22 -6.66 -14.27
C LEU A 618 22.22 -7.35 -15.63
N GLU A 619 23.37 -7.84 -16.03
CA GLU A 619 23.53 -8.52 -17.31
C GLU A 619 22.63 -9.75 -17.40
N GLU A 620 22.59 -10.59 -16.37
CA GLU A 620 21.73 -11.76 -16.32
C GLU A 620 20.24 -11.40 -16.42
N GLY A 621 19.83 -10.28 -15.84
CA GLY A 621 18.47 -9.76 -15.98
C GLY A 621 18.17 -9.33 -17.41
N ARG A 622 19.11 -8.64 -18.06
CA ARG A 622 18.99 -8.25 -19.47
C ARG A 622 18.94 -9.47 -20.40
N LEU A 623 19.71 -10.51 -20.12
CA LEU A 623 19.75 -11.75 -20.92
C LEU A 623 18.39 -12.47 -20.95
N ILE A 624 17.52 -12.29 -19.94
CA ILE A 624 16.15 -12.83 -19.95
C ILE A 624 15.37 -12.32 -21.16
N ARG A 625 15.64 -11.10 -21.63
CA ARG A 625 14.98 -10.53 -22.81
C ARG A 625 15.27 -11.30 -24.11
N LYS A 626 16.33 -12.12 -24.16
CA LYS A 626 16.59 -13.02 -25.29
C LYS A 626 15.55 -14.13 -25.43
N ALA A 627 14.83 -14.45 -24.35
CA ALA A 627 13.74 -15.41 -24.40
C ALA A 627 12.55 -14.90 -25.22
N PHE A 628 12.37 -13.58 -25.33
CA PHE A 628 11.26 -12.98 -26.06
C PHE A 628 11.66 -12.80 -27.53
N ILE A 629 10.99 -13.55 -28.38
CA ILE A 629 11.32 -13.69 -29.80
C ILE A 629 10.14 -13.32 -30.70
N PRO A 630 10.36 -12.91 -31.94
CA PRO A 630 9.27 -12.61 -32.86
C PRO A 630 8.54 -13.87 -33.33
N SER A 631 7.39 -13.67 -33.94
CA SER A 631 6.70 -14.70 -34.74
C SER A 631 7.55 -15.10 -35.93
N GLU A 632 7.25 -16.26 -36.53
CA GLU A 632 7.99 -16.75 -37.67
C GLU A 632 7.89 -15.78 -38.87
N GLY A 633 9.02 -15.42 -39.45
CA GLY A 633 9.10 -14.45 -40.54
C GLY A 633 9.15 -12.99 -40.09
N ASN A 634 9.01 -12.71 -38.81
CA ASN A 634 9.00 -11.37 -38.21
C ASN A 634 10.35 -11.00 -37.57
N ILE A 635 10.38 -9.80 -37.04
CA ILE A 635 11.47 -9.22 -36.25
C ILE A 635 10.87 -8.42 -35.12
N ILE A 636 11.54 -8.31 -33.98
CA ILE A 636 11.17 -7.41 -32.89
C ILE A 636 11.63 -5.99 -33.23
N VAL A 637 10.73 -5.04 -33.17
CA VAL A 637 11.04 -3.61 -33.26
C VAL A 637 10.70 -2.98 -31.90
N SER A 638 11.66 -2.28 -31.30
CA SER A 638 11.48 -1.55 -30.04
C SER A 638 11.64 -0.06 -30.29
N SER A 639 10.78 0.74 -29.72
CA SER A 639 10.82 2.20 -29.76
C SER A 639 10.71 2.76 -28.35
N ASP A 640 11.69 3.54 -27.91
CA ASP A 640 11.80 4.10 -26.57
C ASP A 640 11.88 5.63 -26.63
N TYR A 641 11.07 6.34 -25.87
CA TYR A 641 11.16 7.79 -25.80
C TYR A 641 12.44 8.23 -25.10
N SER A 642 13.22 9.05 -25.77
CA SER A 642 14.44 9.63 -25.20
C SER A 642 14.10 10.70 -24.18
N GLN A 643 14.24 10.38 -22.89
CA GLN A 643 14.11 11.31 -21.75
C GLN A 643 12.77 12.08 -21.72
N ILE A 644 11.65 11.43 -22.02
CA ILE A 644 10.34 12.07 -22.13
C ILE A 644 9.96 12.88 -20.88
N GLU A 645 10.23 12.38 -19.67
CA GLU A 645 9.90 13.09 -18.43
C GLU A 645 10.66 14.42 -18.32
N LEU A 646 11.94 14.48 -18.70
CA LEU A 646 12.71 15.72 -18.69
C LEU A 646 12.24 16.69 -19.79
N ARG A 647 11.80 16.20 -20.94
CA ARG A 647 11.20 17.03 -22.01
C ARG A 647 9.86 17.62 -21.58
N VAL A 648 9.00 16.81 -20.95
CA VAL A 648 7.74 17.27 -20.33
C VAL A 648 8.04 18.31 -19.24
N PHE A 649 9.05 18.07 -18.41
CA PHE A 649 9.45 19.00 -17.36
C PHE A 649 9.94 20.35 -17.92
N ALA A 650 10.78 20.33 -18.96
CA ALA A 650 11.20 21.54 -19.67
C ALA A 650 10.01 22.33 -20.24
N HIS A 651 9.04 21.63 -20.84
CA HIS A 651 7.82 22.24 -21.36
C HIS A 651 6.97 22.88 -20.26
N MET A 652 6.68 22.14 -19.17
CA MET A 652 5.79 22.59 -18.10
C MET A 652 6.42 23.70 -17.24
N SER A 653 7.73 23.61 -16.93
CA SER A 653 8.46 24.63 -16.19
C SER A 653 8.78 25.87 -17.01
N ASN A 654 8.64 25.79 -18.33
CA ASN A 654 9.04 26.83 -19.27
C ASN A 654 10.50 27.30 -19.08
N GLU A 655 11.38 26.38 -18.65
CA GLU A 655 12.78 26.70 -18.37
C GLU A 655 13.58 26.85 -19.67
N LYS A 656 14.03 28.07 -19.93
CA LYS A 656 14.66 28.42 -21.20
C LYS A 656 15.93 27.64 -21.50
N ASN A 657 16.80 27.46 -20.49
CA ASN A 657 18.07 26.76 -20.68
C ASN A 657 17.85 25.26 -21.00
N LEU A 658 16.84 24.62 -20.39
CA LEU A 658 16.49 23.25 -20.71
C LEU A 658 15.84 23.14 -22.09
N ILE A 659 14.93 24.06 -22.44
CA ILE A 659 14.28 24.09 -23.75
C ILE A 659 15.35 24.26 -24.85
N GLU A 660 16.27 25.21 -24.69
CA GLU A 660 17.35 25.45 -25.64
C GLU A 660 18.27 24.23 -25.78
N ALA A 661 18.61 23.57 -24.66
CA ALA A 661 19.42 22.36 -24.68
C ALA A 661 18.77 21.23 -25.48
N PHE A 662 17.45 21.02 -25.35
CA PHE A 662 16.74 19.99 -26.10
C PHE A 662 16.54 20.35 -27.58
N ILE A 663 16.31 21.64 -27.92
CA ILE A 663 16.20 22.11 -29.30
C ILE A 663 17.53 21.94 -30.05
N ASN A 664 18.66 22.22 -29.39
CA ASN A 664 20.00 22.11 -29.96
C ASN A 664 20.61 20.70 -29.85
N ASP A 665 19.83 19.70 -29.34
CA ASP A 665 20.25 18.32 -29.21
C ASP A 665 21.50 18.09 -28.35
N TYR A 666 21.70 18.91 -27.34
CA TYR A 666 22.78 18.69 -26.37
C TYR A 666 22.43 17.52 -25.42
N ASP A 667 23.47 16.78 -25.01
CA ASP A 667 23.30 15.87 -23.86
C ASP A 667 22.93 16.69 -22.62
N ILE A 668 21.69 16.53 -22.17
CA ILE A 668 21.11 17.38 -21.12
C ILE A 668 21.92 17.31 -19.82
N HIS A 669 22.50 16.15 -19.48
CA HIS A 669 23.27 15.99 -18.24
C HIS A 669 24.65 16.65 -18.37
N THR A 670 25.24 16.62 -19.55
CA THR A 670 26.51 17.33 -19.82
C THR A 670 26.26 18.84 -19.87
N LYS A 671 25.21 19.30 -20.50
CA LYS A 671 24.86 20.74 -20.55
C LYS A 671 24.55 21.25 -19.14
N THR A 672 23.75 20.56 -18.36
CA THR A 672 23.48 20.90 -16.95
C THR A 672 24.77 20.95 -16.13
N ALA A 673 25.68 19.99 -16.32
CA ALA A 673 26.97 20.02 -15.63
C ALA A 673 27.82 21.25 -16.02
N SER A 674 27.88 21.57 -17.32
CA SER A 674 28.56 22.78 -17.84
C SER A 674 28.01 24.04 -17.16
N ASP A 675 26.69 24.17 -17.08
CA ASP A 675 26.03 25.35 -16.53
C ASP A 675 26.23 25.48 -15.00
N ILE A 676 26.12 24.37 -14.25
CA ILE A 676 26.26 24.38 -12.78
C ILE A 676 27.73 24.60 -12.34
N PHE A 677 28.66 23.96 -13.03
CA PHE A 677 30.09 24.04 -12.69
C PHE A 677 30.80 25.20 -13.39
N HIS A 678 30.08 25.95 -14.27
CA HIS A 678 30.62 27.06 -15.05
C HIS A 678 31.88 26.68 -15.86
N VAL A 679 31.86 25.52 -16.49
CA VAL A 679 32.94 25.02 -17.34
C VAL A 679 32.43 24.82 -18.77
N PRO A 680 33.28 24.95 -19.80
CA PRO A 680 32.90 24.59 -21.16
C PRO A 680 32.46 23.15 -21.27
N ILE A 681 31.53 22.87 -22.19
CA ILE A 681 30.96 21.49 -22.37
C ILE A 681 32.06 20.43 -22.57
N GLN A 682 33.14 20.78 -23.26
CA GLN A 682 34.26 19.89 -23.54
C GLN A 682 35.09 19.55 -22.29
N GLU A 683 35.01 20.35 -21.24
CA GLU A 683 35.71 20.17 -19.97
C GLU A 683 34.87 19.46 -18.91
N VAL A 684 33.62 19.12 -19.20
CA VAL A 684 32.76 18.40 -18.28
C VAL A 684 33.29 16.98 -18.04
N THR A 685 33.65 16.69 -16.81
CA THR A 685 34.16 15.39 -16.39
C THR A 685 33.01 14.38 -16.26
N LYS A 686 33.33 13.09 -16.29
CA LYS A 686 32.34 12.00 -16.04
C LYS A 686 31.65 12.17 -14.67
N GLU A 687 32.41 12.63 -13.68
CA GLU A 687 31.90 12.86 -12.33
C GLU A 687 30.92 14.05 -12.26
N MET A 688 31.26 15.16 -12.90
CA MET A 688 30.34 16.31 -13.02
C MET A 688 29.06 15.91 -13.72
N ARG A 689 29.15 15.15 -14.83
CA ARG A 689 27.98 14.64 -15.54
C ARG A 689 27.16 13.68 -14.68
N ARG A 690 27.80 12.82 -13.87
CA ARG A 690 27.11 11.92 -12.92
C ARG A 690 26.34 12.71 -11.87
N LYS A 691 26.97 13.72 -11.26
CA LYS A 691 26.33 14.62 -10.29
C LYS A 691 25.15 15.37 -10.92
N ALA A 692 25.32 15.93 -12.10
CA ALA A 692 24.25 16.64 -12.82
C ALA A 692 23.08 15.68 -13.19
N LYS A 693 23.36 14.45 -13.60
CA LYS A 693 22.34 13.44 -13.87
C LYS A 693 21.50 13.14 -12.62
N ALA A 694 22.16 12.93 -11.48
CA ALA A 694 21.47 12.66 -10.21
C ALA A 694 20.58 13.85 -9.80
N VAL A 695 21.04 15.09 -9.97
CA VAL A 695 20.23 16.28 -9.65
C VAL A 695 19.10 16.49 -10.64
N ASN A 696 19.30 16.34 -11.95
CA ASN A 696 18.24 16.45 -12.95
C ASN A 696 17.05 15.54 -12.63
N PHE A 697 17.32 14.26 -12.35
CA PHE A 697 16.26 13.33 -11.94
C PHE A 697 15.79 13.58 -10.50
N GLY A 698 16.71 13.90 -9.61
CA GLY A 698 16.39 14.18 -8.22
C GLY A 698 15.41 15.33 -8.06
N ILE A 699 15.64 16.45 -8.74
CA ILE A 699 14.75 17.63 -8.70
C ILE A 699 13.38 17.30 -9.29
N LEU A 700 13.37 16.55 -10.40
CA LEU A 700 12.13 16.05 -11.02
C LEU A 700 11.27 15.27 -10.02
N TYR A 701 11.90 14.43 -9.19
CA TYR A 701 11.21 13.60 -8.19
C TYR A 701 11.14 14.24 -6.79
N GLY A 702 11.51 15.50 -6.65
CA GLY A 702 11.45 16.23 -5.39
C GLY A 702 12.46 15.74 -4.34
N ILE A 703 13.68 15.39 -4.76
CA ILE A 703 14.74 14.92 -3.86
C ILE A 703 15.09 15.99 -2.82
N SER A 704 15.33 15.55 -1.58
CA SER A 704 15.89 16.41 -0.53
C SER A 704 17.41 16.42 -0.56
N GLY A 705 18.03 17.43 0.06
CA GLY A 705 19.49 17.45 0.22
C GLY A 705 20.05 16.18 0.87
N PHE A 706 19.31 15.59 1.83
CA PHE A 706 19.68 14.32 2.43
C PHE A 706 19.62 13.16 1.43
N GLY A 707 18.57 13.08 0.63
CA GLY A 707 18.44 12.03 -0.40
C GLY A 707 19.56 12.14 -1.45
N LEU A 708 19.89 13.36 -1.90
CA LEU A 708 20.97 13.57 -2.85
C LEU A 708 22.34 13.26 -2.25
N SER A 709 22.56 13.57 -0.98
CA SER A 709 23.79 13.22 -0.22
C SER A 709 24.00 11.71 -0.18
N GLU A 710 22.95 10.93 0.10
CA GLU A 710 23.03 9.44 0.10
C GLU A 710 23.25 8.89 -1.32
N ASP A 711 22.56 9.42 -2.34
CA ASP A 711 22.66 8.93 -3.73
C ASP A 711 24.04 9.17 -4.35
N LEU A 712 24.65 10.32 -4.05
CA LEU A 712 25.96 10.71 -4.56
C LEU A 712 27.13 10.29 -3.66
N GLY A 713 26.87 9.94 -2.40
CA GLY A 713 27.92 9.69 -1.40
C GLY A 713 28.73 10.94 -1.02
N ILE A 714 28.08 12.12 -1.00
CA ILE A 714 28.68 13.41 -0.67
C ILE A 714 28.14 13.98 0.65
N ASP A 715 28.77 15.00 1.18
CA ASP A 715 28.32 15.69 2.40
C ASP A 715 26.95 16.35 2.20
N LEU A 716 26.15 16.41 3.28
CA LEU A 716 24.81 16.99 3.26
C LEU A 716 24.82 18.49 2.87
N LEU A 717 25.82 19.23 3.29
CA LEU A 717 25.99 20.66 2.94
C LEU A 717 26.31 20.81 1.45
N GLU A 718 27.22 19.99 0.95
CA GLU A 718 27.54 19.95 -0.49
C GLU A 718 26.34 19.62 -1.33
N ALA A 719 25.54 18.63 -0.91
CA ALA A 719 24.31 18.24 -1.61
C ALA A 719 23.27 19.39 -1.65
N LYS A 720 23.10 20.11 -0.54
CA LYS A 720 22.21 21.28 -0.49
C LYS A 720 22.68 22.42 -1.38
N GLU A 721 23.96 22.78 -1.28
CA GLU A 721 24.56 23.81 -2.14
C GLU A 721 24.43 23.45 -3.63
N PHE A 722 24.50 22.17 -3.96
CA PHE A 722 24.35 21.70 -5.33
C PHE A 722 22.92 21.85 -5.85
N ILE A 723 21.90 21.57 -4.99
CA ILE A 723 20.48 21.83 -5.30
C ILE A 723 20.25 23.34 -5.47
N ASP A 724 20.79 24.17 -4.58
CA ASP A 724 20.60 25.61 -4.63
C ASP A 724 21.22 26.22 -5.90
N LYS A 725 22.44 25.83 -6.26
CA LYS A 725 23.08 26.23 -7.53
C LYS A 725 22.27 25.77 -8.75
N TYR A 726 21.72 24.57 -8.71
CA TYR A 726 20.85 24.09 -9.79
C TYR A 726 19.62 25.00 -9.97
N LEU A 727 18.96 25.35 -8.87
CA LEU A 727 17.77 26.21 -8.90
C LEU A 727 18.09 27.68 -9.23
N GLU A 728 19.33 28.13 -9.01
CA GLU A 728 19.82 29.42 -9.47
C GLU A 728 20.04 29.43 -10.98
N VAL A 729 20.63 28.39 -11.54
CA VAL A 729 20.89 28.23 -12.97
C VAL A 729 19.60 28.02 -13.77
N PHE A 730 18.61 27.36 -13.13
CA PHE A 730 17.31 27.02 -13.73
C PHE A 730 16.13 27.65 -12.97
N PRO A 731 15.98 29.00 -13.00
CA PRO A 731 14.98 29.71 -12.20
C PRO A 731 13.53 29.38 -12.58
N GLY A 732 13.24 28.99 -13.82
CA GLY A 732 11.91 28.56 -14.26
C GLY A 732 11.49 27.27 -13.58
N ILE A 733 12.42 26.38 -13.24
CA ILE A 733 12.14 25.17 -12.48
C ILE A 733 11.73 25.53 -11.05
N LYS A 734 12.45 26.47 -10.41
CA LYS A 734 12.11 26.93 -9.07
C LYS A 734 10.70 27.51 -9.01
N GLU A 735 10.40 28.42 -9.94
CA GLU A 735 9.08 29.07 -10.03
C GLU A 735 7.97 28.03 -10.28
N TYR A 736 8.16 27.10 -11.20
CA TYR A 736 7.22 26.04 -11.49
C TYR A 736 6.94 25.19 -10.26
N LYS A 737 7.99 24.73 -9.57
CA LYS A 737 7.89 23.93 -8.36
C LYS A 737 7.12 24.64 -7.25
N ASP A 738 7.44 25.92 -6.98
CA ASP A 738 6.81 26.69 -5.91
C ASP A 738 5.32 26.94 -6.24
N ASN A 739 4.98 27.25 -7.48
CA ASN A 739 3.61 27.45 -7.95
C ASN A 739 2.81 26.13 -7.88
N LEU A 740 3.36 25.04 -8.35
CA LEU A 740 2.69 23.74 -8.35
C LEU A 740 2.38 23.24 -6.93
N ILE A 741 3.33 23.39 -5.99
CA ILE A 741 3.10 23.07 -4.58
C ILE A 741 2.00 23.95 -4.00
N LYS A 742 2.03 25.25 -4.27
CA LYS A 742 1.00 26.18 -3.80
C LYS A 742 -0.39 25.82 -4.34
N GLU A 743 -0.49 25.52 -5.62
CA GLU A 743 -1.74 25.06 -6.25
C GLU A 743 -2.23 23.74 -5.66
N ALA A 744 -1.31 22.79 -5.39
CA ALA A 744 -1.63 21.52 -4.78
C ALA A 744 -2.20 21.69 -3.36
N TYR A 745 -1.65 22.61 -2.56
CA TYR A 745 -2.22 22.95 -1.25
C TYR A 745 -3.59 23.62 -1.34
N GLN A 746 -3.83 24.44 -2.35
CA GLN A 746 -5.10 25.15 -2.53
C GLN A 746 -6.22 24.23 -3.01
N ASN A 747 -5.90 23.34 -3.94
CA ASN A 747 -6.88 22.51 -4.63
C ASN A 747 -7.03 21.12 -4.01
N GLY A 748 -6.05 20.64 -3.25
CA GLY A 748 -5.99 19.26 -2.73
C GLY A 748 -5.62 18.22 -3.79
N TYR A 749 -5.34 18.63 -5.03
CA TYR A 749 -4.95 17.77 -6.13
C TYR A 749 -3.96 18.44 -7.08
N VAL A 750 -3.32 17.62 -7.93
CA VAL A 750 -2.56 18.06 -9.10
C VAL A 750 -3.11 17.41 -10.36
N LYS A 751 -2.76 17.95 -11.53
CA LYS A 751 -3.25 17.41 -12.81
C LYS A 751 -2.16 17.38 -13.89
N THR A 752 -2.31 16.46 -14.85
CA THR A 752 -1.51 16.40 -16.08
C THR A 752 -1.95 17.47 -17.09
N LEU A 753 -1.22 17.61 -18.19
CA LEU A 753 -1.63 18.46 -19.31
C LEU A 753 -2.98 18.05 -19.93
N PHE A 754 -3.39 16.80 -19.71
CA PHE A 754 -4.65 16.24 -20.21
C PHE A 754 -5.75 16.16 -19.14
N ASN A 755 -5.63 16.97 -18.09
CA ASN A 755 -6.57 17.07 -16.96
C ASN A 755 -6.74 15.78 -16.12
N ARG A 756 -5.85 14.80 -16.22
CA ARG A 756 -5.85 13.67 -15.28
C ARG A 756 -5.56 14.20 -13.88
N LYS A 757 -6.51 14.05 -12.98
CA LYS A 757 -6.41 14.53 -11.59
C LYS A 757 -5.90 13.45 -10.65
N ARG A 758 -5.00 13.85 -9.76
CA ARG A 758 -4.59 13.04 -8.61
C ARG A 758 -4.81 13.82 -7.33
N ILE A 759 -5.67 13.31 -6.46
CA ILE A 759 -5.88 13.83 -5.11
C ILE A 759 -4.66 13.49 -4.26
N ILE A 760 -4.19 14.44 -3.43
CA ILE A 760 -3.01 14.27 -2.55
C ILE A 760 -3.39 14.67 -1.14
N ASP A 761 -3.97 13.74 -0.41
CA ASP A 761 -4.42 13.93 0.97
C ASP A 761 -3.26 14.21 1.94
N GLU A 762 -2.06 13.71 1.60
CA GLU A 762 -0.84 13.83 2.40
C GLU A 762 -0.43 15.29 2.65
N LEU A 763 -0.81 16.23 1.76
CA LEU A 763 -0.47 17.65 1.88
C LEU A 763 -1.06 18.29 3.15
N ASN A 764 -2.23 17.84 3.58
CA ASN A 764 -2.92 18.39 4.75
C ASN A 764 -2.48 17.76 6.07
N ASN A 765 -1.50 16.84 6.04
CA ASN A 765 -1.04 16.12 7.23
C ASN A 765 -0.12 17.00 8.10
N LYS A 766 -0.34 16.99 9.43
CA LYS A 766 0.52 17.71 10.38
C LYS A 766 1.93 17.12 10.46
N ASN A 767 2.11 15.84 10.16
CA ASN A 767 3.40 15.19 10.16
C ASN A 767 4.24 15.66 8.96
N TYR A 768 5.38 16.26 9.23
CA TYR A 768 6.31 16.77 8.21
C TYR A 768 6.74 15.70 7.19
N LEU A 769 7.01 14.47 7.61
CA LEU A 769 7.46 13.40 6.70
C LEU A 769 6.35 13.00 5.71
N ILE A 770 5.11 12.90 6.17
CA ILE A 770 3.95 12.59 5.33
C ILE A 770 3.68 13.76 4.38
N ARG A 771 3.66 14.98 4.90
CA ARG A 771 3.46 16.19 4.10
C ARG A 771 4.54 16.35 3.03
N SER A 772 5.80 16.18 3.39
CA SER A 772 6.93 16.20 2.43
C SER A 772 6.82 15.09 1.38
N SER A 773 6.26 13.92 1.74
CA SER A 773 5.94 12.88 0.74
C SER A 773 4.83 13.34 -0.20
N GLY A 774 3.78 14.01 0.30
CA GLY A 774 2.73 14.63 -0.50
C GLY A 774 3.27 15.68 -1.47
N GLU A 775 4.19 16.54 -1.02
CA GLU A 775 4.85 17.53 -1.88
C GLU A 775 5.64 16.86 -3.02
N ARG A 776 6.36 15.79 -2.75
CA ARG A 776 7.03 15.00 -3.80
C ARG A 776 6.06 14.37 -4.78
N MET A 777 4.92 13.84 -4.28
CA MET A 777 3.88 13.31 -5.17
C MET A 777 3.27 14.41 -6.04
N ALA A 778 3.08 15.63 -5.49
CA ALA A 778 2.58 16.78 -6.24
C ALA A 778 3.53 17.19 -7.37
N LEU A 779 4.83 17.17 -7.11
CA LEU A 779 5.84 17.53 -8.12
C LEU A 779 5.96 16.47 -9.22
N ASN A 780 5.96 15.21 -8.86
CA ASN A 780 6.20 14.11 -9.80
C ASN A 780 4.98 13.79 -10.67
N THR A 781 3.77 13.83 -10.12
CA THR A 781 2.56 13.34 -10.80
C THR A 781 2.25 14.05 -12.11
N PRO A 782 2.29 15.38 -12.23
CA PRO A 782 1.98 16.06 -13.48
C PRO A 782 2.94 15.68 -14.62
N ILE A 783 4.21 15.50 -14.30
CA ILE A 783 5.26 15.18 -15.27
C ILE A 783 5.16 13.73 -15.70
N GLN A 784 5.19 12.80 -14.74
CA GLN A 784 5.11 11.37 -15.02
C GLN A 784 3.77 10.98 -15.65
N GLY A 785 2.67 11.59 -15.18
CA GLY A 785 1.35 11.36 -15.75
C GLY A 785 1.22 11.90 -17.16
N THR A 786 1.74 13.09 -17.45
CA THR A 786 1.74 13.65 -18.82
C THR A 786 2.58 12.80 -19.77
N ALA A 787 3.75 12.30 -19.33
CA ALA A 787 4.56 11.39 -20.13
C ALA A 787 3.79 10.09 -20.45
N ALA A 788 3.08 9.54 -19.48
CA ALA A 788 2.23 8.36 -19.67
C ALA A 788 1.06 8.64 -20.62
N ASP A 789 0.43 9.82 -20.51
CA ASP A 789 -0.66 10.23 -21.39
C ASP A 789 -0.19 10.40 -22.85
N ILE A 790 0.98 11.00 -23.08
CA ILE A 790 1.61 11.10 -24.40
C ILE A 790 1.86 9.71 -25.01
N LEU A 791 2.41 8.79 -24.23
CA LEU A 791 2.64 7.41 -24.66
C LEU A 791 1.34 6.69 -25.03
N LYS A 792 0.28 6.88 -24.26
CA LYS A 792 -1.05 6.32 -24.54
C LYS A 792 -1.63 6.86 -25.85
N MET A 793 -1.48 8.15 -26.10
CA MET A 793 -1.87 8.74 -27.38
C MET A 793 -1.08 8.14 -28.55
N ALA A 794 0.23 7.94 -28.38
CA ALA A 794 1.07 7.29 -29.38
C ALA A 794 0.65 5.84 -29.64
N MET A 795 0.28 5.08 -28.60
CA MET A 795 -0.25 3.72 -28.75
C MET A 795 -1.54 3.68 -29.55
N ILE A 796 -2.48 4.58 -29.25
CA ILE A 796 -3.75 4.68 -29.98
C ILE A 796 -3.48 5.04 -31.44
N LYS A 797 -2.70 6.09 -31.67
CA LYS A 797 -2.38 6.56 -33.02
C LYS A 797 -1.64 5.52 -33.83
N MET A 798 -0.68 4.82 -33.22
CA MET A 798 0.07 3.77 -33.90
C MET A 798 -0.81 2.58 -34.29
N GLN A 799 -1.79 2.23 -33.45
CA GLN A 799 -2.75 1.18 -33.80
C GLN A 799 -3.65 1.62 -34.99
N GLU A 800 -4.06 2.91 -35.01
CA GLU A 800 -4.80 3.47 -36.17
C GLU A 800 -3.96 3.40 -37.48
N GLU A 801 -2.67 3.73 -37.42
CA GLU A 801 -1.80 3.64 -38.60
C GLU A 801 -1.53 2.18 -39.02
N ILE A 802 -1.42 1.22 -38.09
CA ILE A 802 -1.36 -0.21 -38.39
C ILE A 802 -2.62 -0.63 -39.16
N ASP A 803 -3.79 -0.29 -38.65
CA ASP A 803 -5.06 -0.67 -39.27
C ASP A 803 -5.25 0.04 -40.65
N LYS A 804 -4.90 1.30 -40.77
CA LYS A 804 -5.01 2.13 -42.01
C LYS A 804 -4.12 1.64 -43.14
N HIS A 805 -2.87 1.24 -42.80
CA HIS A 805 -1.92 0.74 -43.79
C HIS A 805 -2.05 -0.78 -44.01
N ASN A 806 -2.96 -1.46 -43.30
CA ASN A 806 -3.13 -2.92 -43.31
C ASN A 806 -1.83 -3.66 -43.01
N PHE A 807 -1.00 -3.15 -42.08
CA PHE A 807 0.19 -3.85 -41.63
C PHE A 807 -0.19 -5.10 -40.83
N ASN A 808 0.62 -6.15 -41.00
CA ASN A 808 0.55 -7.34 -40.13
C ASN A 808 1.41 -7.19 -38.87
N ALA A 809 2.05 -6.04 -38.68
CA ALA A 809 2.76 -5.66 -37.48
C ALA A 809 1.83 -5.63 -36.28
N LYS A 810 2.32 -6.08 -35.11
CA LYS A 810 1.54 -6.21 -33.89
C LYS A 810 2.24 -5.51 -32.75
N MET A 811 1.57 -4.59 -32.07
CA MET A 811 2.02 -4.09 -30.78
C MET A 811 1.85 -5.21 -29.75
N VAL A 812 2.90 -5.52 -28.95
CA VAL A 812 2.90 -6.70 -28.07
C VAL A 812 3.28 -6.38 -26.64
N ILE A 813 4.17 -5.40 -26.39
CA ILE A 813 4.59 -5.01 -25.04
C ILE A 813 4.63 -3.48 -24.91
N GLN A 814 4.29 -2.99 -23.76
CA GLN A 814 4.56 -1.63 -23.27
C GLN A 814 5.32 -1.74 -21.96
N VAL A 815 6.49 -1.11 -21.85
CA VAL A 815 7.33 -1.10 -20.63
C VAL A 815 7.89 0.31 -20.41
N HIS A 816 7.51 0.97 -19.33
CA HIS A 816 7.91 2.35 -19.03
C HIS A 816 7.59 3.30 -20.19
N ASP A 817 8.59 3.75 -20.93
CA ASP A 817 8.47 4.68 -22.07
C ASP A 817 8.71 3.97 -23.42
N GLU A 818 8.78 2.62 -23.40
CA GLU A 818 9.10 1.73 -24.53
C GLU A 818 7.85 1.03 -25.07
N LEU A 819 7.72 0.99 -26.41
CA LEU A 819 6.76 0.16 -27.14
C LEU A 819 7.50 -0.89 -27.93
N VAL A 820 7.01 -2.14 -27.87
CA VAL A 820 7.62 -3.29 -28.58
C VAL A 820 6.60 -3.87 -29.56
N PHE A 821 7.07 -4.11 -30.77
CA PHE A 821 6.27 -4.62 -31.88
C PHE A 821 6.86 -5.90 -32.44
N ASP A 822 5.98 -6.80 -32.88
CA ASP A 822 6.29 -7.99 -33.68
C ASP A 822 5.95 -7.69 -35.14
N VAL A 823 6.97 -7.42 -35.96
CA VAL A 823 6.82 -6.82 -37.32
C VAL A 823 7.31 -7.79 -38.39
N PRO A 824 6.53 -8.08 -39.46
CA PRO A 824 7.02 -8.82 -40.60
C PRO A 824 8.24 -8.14 -41.22
N LYS A 825 9.27 -8.94 -41.60
CA LYS A 825 10.53 -8.40 -42.11
C LYS A 825 10.37 -7.56 -43.37
N ASN A 826 9.38 -7.86 -44.19
CA ASN A 826 9.06 -7.10 -45.40
C ASN A 826 8.33 -5.78 -45.14
N GLU A 827 7.82 -5.53 -43.95
CA GLU A 827 7.12 -4.29 -43.56
C GLU A 827 8.05 -3.32 -42.81
N VAL A 828 9.20 -3.76 -42.32
CA VAL A 828 10.08 -3.00 -41.42
C VAL A 828 10.49 -1.64 -42.00
N GLU A 829 10.88 -1.61 -43.29
CA GLU A 829 11.35 -0.38 -43.96
C GLU A 829 10.26 0.70 -44.06
N GLU A 830 8.99 0.32 -44.19
CA GLU A 830 7.83 1.23 -44.24
C GLU A 830 7.33 1.53 -42.83
N PHE A 831 7.34 0.55 -41.92
CA PHE A 831 6.82 0.64 -40.59
C PHE A 831 7.63 1.60 -39.68
N ILE A 832 8.95 1.50 -39.68
CA ILE A 832 9.83 2.29 -38.81
C ILE A 832 9.68 3.81 -39.02
N PRO A 833 9.67 4.35 -40.22
CA PRO A 833 9.44 5.79 -40.43
C PRO A 833 8.07 6.28 -39.92
N ILE A 834 7.01 5.47 -40.08
CA ILE A 834 5.66 5.80 -39.61
C ILE A 834 5.65 5.76 -38.05
N LEU A 835 6.24 4.72 -37.45
CA LEU A 835 6.37 4.63 -35.97
C LEU A 835 7.08 5.84 -35.41
N LYS A 836 8.21 6.23 -36.03
CA LYS A 836 8.97 7.41 -35.63
C LYS A 836 8.15 8.69 -35.74
N ASP A 837 7.50 8.93 -36.87
CA ASP A 837 6.68 10.10 -37.10
C ASP A 837 5.54 10.20 -36.10
N VAL A 838 4.81 9.09 -35.87
CA VAL A 838 3.73 9.03 -34.88
C VAL A 838 4.23 9.39 -33.47
N MET A 839 5.29 8.76 -33.01
CA MET A 839 5.75 8.99 -31.64
C MET A 839 6.38 10.37 -31.44
N GLU A 840 7.15 10.87 -32.39
CA GLU A 840 7.80 12.18 -32.27
C GLU A 840 6.82 13.36 -32.48
N ASN A 841 5.72 13.20 -33.23
CA ASN A 841 4.76 14.25 -33.56
C ASN A 841 3.38 14.10 -32.91
N ILE A 842 3.23 13.15 -31.96
CA ILE A 842 1.91 12.87 -31.33
C ILE A 842 1.36 14.06 -30.53
N TYR A 843 2.24 14.87 -29.96
CA TYR A 843 1.86 16.04 -29.19
C TYR A 843 2.94 17.14 -29.28
N GLU A 844 2.52 18.37 -29.51
CA GLU A 844 3.43 19.50 -29.64
C GLU A 844 3.86 20.05 -28.28
N LEU A 845 5.09 19.76 -27.87
CA LEU A 845 5.75 20.38 -26.74
C LEU A 845 6.63 21.57 -27.20
N LYS A 846 7.09 22.39 -26.26
CA LYS A 846 8.11 23.45 -26.50
C LYS A 846 9.49 22.87 -26.89
N VAL A 847 9.65 21.58 -26.71
CA VAL A 847 10.84 20.81 -27.04
C VAL A 847 10.43 19.63 -27.93
N PRO A 848 11.28 19.21 -28.88
CA PRO A 848 10.93 18.07 -29.73
C PRO A 848 10.84 16.79 -28.89
N LEU A 849 9.85 15.94 -29.14
CA LEU A 849 9.89 14.56 -28.71
C LEU A 849 10.87 13.79 -29.59
N LYS A 850 11.63 12.87 -29.00
CA LYS A 850 12.56 12.01 -29.75
C LYS A 850 12.40 10.56 -29.30
N VAL A 851 12.54 9.66 -30.25
CA VAL A 851 12.51 8.23 -30.00
C VAL A 851 13.75 7.55 -30.55
N ASP A 852 14.24 6.59 -29.81
CA ASP A 852 15.29 5.65 -30.25
C ASP A 852 14.59 4.37 -30.71
N ILE A 853 14.84 3.95 -31.97
CA ILE A 853 14.20 2.76 -32.54
C ILE A 853 15.31 1.79 -32.90
N GLU A 854 15.22 0.60 -32.35
CA GLU A 854 16.11 -0.54 -32.64
C GLU A 854 15.30 -1.77 -33.01
N TYR A 855 15.92 -2.73 -33.72
CA TYR A 855 15.24 -3.97 -34.08
C TYR A 855 16.22 -5.16 -34.09
N GLY A 856 15.69 -6.35 -33.84
CA GLY A 856 16.48 -7.55 -33.72
C GLY A 856 15.66 -8.84 -33.69
N ASN A 857 16.32 -9.98 -33.65
CA ASN A 857 15.66 -11.28 -33.58
C ASN A 857 15.19 -11.64 -32.15
N THR A 858 15.50 -10.79 -31.19
CA THR A 858 15.05 -10.91 -29.80
C THR A 858 14.80 -9.53 -29.25
N TRP A 859 14.02 -9.43 -28.18
CA TRP A 859 13.85 -8.17 -27.47
C TRP A 859 15.17 -7.63 -26.88
N TYR A 860 16.13 -8.52 -26.61
CA TYR A 860 17.46 -8.12 -26.15
C TYR A 860 18.27 -7.39 -27.26
N GLU A 861 18.16 -7.85 -28.49
CA GLU A 861 18.86 -7.26 -29.63
C GLU A 861 18.21 -5.95 -30.10
N ALA A 862 16.92 -5.79 -29.86
CA ALA A 862 16.15 -4.60 -30.19
C ALA A 862 16.28 -3.48 -29.12
N LYS A 863 17.38 -3.49 -28.31
CA LYS A 863 17.61 -2.47 -27.29
C LYS A 863 19.08 -2.21 -27.00
#